data_597eabda9a1876f3069713ee3be6f2e4
#
_entry.id   597eabda9a1876f3069713ee3be6f2e4
#
_cell.length_a   1.000
_cell.length_b   1.000
_cell.length_c   1.000
_cell.angle_alpha   90.00
_cell.angle_beta   90.00
_cell.angle_gamma   90.00
#
_symmetry.space_group_name_H-M   'P 1'
#
loop_
_entity.id
_entity.type
_entity.pdbx_description
1 polymer ?
#
loop_
_entity_poly.entity_id
_entity_poly.type
_entity_poly.pdbx_seq_one_letter_code
_entity_poly.pdbx_strand_id
1 'polypeptide(L)'
;MSSAVLPKHVSAVIRYQKDPFRALEMFNSVKKEDGYKHTLQTYKCIVEKLGNCGEFESMENIMVEMREKLDNSSLEGVYISVMRNYGKKKKIQEAVNIFERMDFYNCEPTIYSYNVIMNLLVENGYFNQAHKVYMRLKDKGIAPDVYTYTIRIKSFCRTNRPHAALRLLNNMPILGCEFNSVAFCTVIGGFYEGDYKTEAYELFDQMLMVGIIPNVATFNKLIHTLCKKGDIKESEILLDKILKRGVFPNLFTFNIFIQGLCKKGRLNEAARMLDGLTRDGLFPDVVTYNTLISGLCKNSKVVEAENYVNKMVNSGFKPDTFTYNTIIDGYCKLNMVQKADKVVLDAVHRGFVPDEFTYSSLLYGLCENGDIDRAVSVFKEANGKGIKHSVVLYNGLIKGLCRQGLILEALQVMNEMGQNGLSPDIWTYNLIINGFCKLGCLNDASTIMNDAMNKGLIPDIFTFNTLIDGYCKQSKMGEALEIVDAMWDHGVSPDIITYNTVLDGLCKTSKADDVFETFKAMMEKGCVPNVITYNILIESFCKGRKITRALEFFDEIRKNGMRPDIVTFGTLINGFCENGDTDEAYALFRKMEKPTLAMYNILINAFSEGLNMERAAKLFREMDENGCEPDNYTYRCMIDGYCKTGNTDHGYQFLLENVAKEFVPSLVTFGRVLNCLCVKHRLREAVEIVYLMVRSGIVPEVVNTIFEADKKEIAAPKIVVEDLLKKSHITYYAYEILYDAVRDKKLVKKIRRNKMFWGSRNGRS
;
A
#
# COMPACT_ATOMS: atom_id res chain seq x y z
N MET A 1 15.00 -61.88 -21.07
CA MET A 1 13.98 -61.65 -20.09
C MET A 1 13.74 -60.12 -20.00
N SER A 2 12.73 -59.62 -20.70
CA SER A 2 12.37 -58.18 -20.56
C SER A 2 11.76 -58.01 -19.17
N SER A 3 12.38 -57.20 -18.33
CA SER A 3 11.81 -56.86 -17.03
C SER A 3 10.47 -56.13 -17.24
N ALA A 4 9.37 -56.78 -16.88
CA ALA A 4 8.03 -56.20 -16.97
C ALA A 4 8.01 -54.85 -16.26
N VAL A 5 7.66 -53.80 -16.99
CA VAL A 5 7.57 -52.41 -16.44
C VAL A 5 6.43 -52.38 -15.45
N LEU A 6 6.75 -52.20 -14.16
CA LEU A 6 5.77 -52.18 -13.08
C LEU A 6 5.11 -50.78 -12.97
N PRO A 7 3.79 -50.69 -12.83
CA PRO A 7 3.10 -49.38 -12.68
C PRO A 7 3.62 -48.50 -11.54
N LYS A 8 4.15 -49.10 -10.47
CA LYS A 8 4.81 -48.37 -9.36
C LYS A 8 6.08 -47.61 -9.79
N HIS A 9 6.91 -48.23 -10.68
CA HIS A 9 8.10 -47.60 -11.21
C HIS A 9 7.75 -46.43 -12.13
N VAL A 10 6.74 -46.61 -12.98
CA VAL A 10 6.24 -45.53 -13.86
C VAL A 10 5.72 -44.34 -13.06
N SER A 11 4.93 -44.60 -12.01
CA SER A 11 4.44 -43.55 -11.12
C SER A 11 5.57 -42.78 -10.41
N ALA A 12 6.63 -43.48 -9.99
CA ALA A 12 7.79 -42.87 -9.36
C ALA A 12 8.55 -41.96 -10.35
N VAL A 13 8.82 -42.47 -11.57
CA VAL A 13 9.53 -41.71 -12.60
C VAL A 13 8.75 -40.44 -13.00
N ILE A 14 7.43 -40.52 -13.21
CA ILE A 14 6.56 -39.38 -13.51
C ILE A 14 6.65 -38.33 -12.38
N ARG A 15 6.66 -38.74 -11.12
CA ARG A 15 6.78 -37.80 -9.98
C ARG A 15 8.09 -37.04 -9.96
N TYR A 16 9.23 -37.73 -10.21
CA TYR A 16 10.55 -37.13 -10.14
C TYR A 16 10.94 -36.33 -11.39
N GLN A 17 10.28 -36.54 -12.53
CA GLN A 17 10.55 -35.76 -13.74
C GLN A 17 10.15 -34.29 -13.53
N LYS A 18 11.06 -33.35 -13.80
CA LYS A 18 10.79 -31.91 -13.64
C LYS A 18 9.91 -31.35 -14.76
N ASP A 19 10.15 -31.76 -15.99
CA ASP A 19 9.46 -31.29 -17.17
C ASP A 19 8.12 -32.04 -17.38
N PRO A 20 6.96 -31.33 -17.43
CA PRO A 20 5.65 -31.96 -17.62
C PRO A 20 5.50 -32.62 -18.99
N PHE A 21 6.08 -32.07 -20.06
CA PHE A 21 5.98 -32.66 -21.41
C PHE A 21 6.76 -33.94 -21.50
N ARG A 22 7.98 -33.99 -20.97
CA ARG A 22 8.73 -35.25 -20.86
C ARG A 22 8.05 -36.30 -20.02
N ALA A 23 7.38 -35.87 -18.92
CA ALA A 23 6.58 -36.79 -18.12
C ALA A 23 5.41 -37.37 -18.92
N LEU A 24 4.77 -36.56 -19.76
CA LEU A 24 3.70 -36.98 -20.67
C LEU A 24 4.21 -37.90 -21.77
N GLU A 25 5.34 -37.61 -22.38
CA GLU A 25 6.00 -38.49 -23.38
C GLU A 25 6.32 -39.87 -22.77
N MET A 26 6.87 -39.89 -21.55
CA MET A 26 7.13 -41.14 -20.83
C MET A 26 5.86 -41.92 -20.53
N PHE A 27 4.81 -41.23 -20.09
CA PHE A 27 3.51 -41.87 -19.87
C PHE A 27 2.98 -42.51 -21.15
N ASN A 28 3.07 -41.81 -22.28
CA ASN A 28 2.61 -42.30 -23.58
C ASN A 28 3.54 -43.39 -24.20
N SER A 29 4.84 -43.35 -23.93
CA SER A 29 5.78 -44.37 -24.45
C SER A 29 5.58 -45.74 -23.81
N VAL A 30 5.37 -45.77 -22.47
CA VAL A 30 5.15 -47.03 -21.74
C VAL A 30 3.80 -47.70 -22.13
N LYS A 31 2.86 -46.90 -22.62
CA LYS A 31 1.58 -47.42 -23.15
C LYS A 31 1.77 -48.31 -24.41
N LYS A 32 2.87 -48.16 -25.14
CA LYS A 32 3.19 -48.92 -26.36
C LYS A 32 3.88 -50.26 -26.08
N GLU A 33 4.21 -50.52 -24.81
CA GLU A 33 4.81 -51.80 -24.41
C GLU A 33 3.75 -52.90 -24.30
N ASP A 34 4.03 -54.07 -24.89
CA ASP A 34 3.14 -55.21 -24.91
C ASP A 34 2.81 -55.67 -23.48
N GLY A 35 1.50 -55.75 -23.18
CA GLY A 35 0.99 -56.20 -21.87
C GLY A 35 0.93 -55.17 -20.76
N TYR A 36 1.37 -53.91 -20.99
CA TYR A 36 1.26 -52.88 -19.96
C TYR A 36 -0.09 -52.15 -19.98
N LYS A 37 -0.70 -51.97 -18.81
CA LYS A 37 -1.89 -51.15 -18.63
C LYS A 37 -1.64 -50.14 -17.51
N HIS A 38 -1.94 -48.84 -17.78
CA HIS A 38 -1.89 -47.82 -16.76
C HIS A 38 -2.92 -48.09 -15.64
N THR A 39 -2.50 -47.91 -14.41
CA THR A 39 -3.36 -48.01 -13.23
C THR A 39 -3.89 -46.65 -12.82
N LEU A 40 -4.92 -46.59 -12.00
CA LEU A 40 -5.45 -45.37 -11.40
C LEU A 40 -4.31 -44.47 -10.81
N GLN A 41 -3.31 -45.10 -10.18
CA GLN A 41 -2.18 -44.41 -9.57
C GLN A 41 -1.28 -43.71 -10.61
N THR A 42 -1.06 -44.32 -11.79
CA THR A 42 -0.28 -43.73 -12.86
C THR A 42 -1.01 -42.53 -13.49
N TYR A 43 -2.33 -42.68 -13.73
CA TYR A 43 -3.20 -41.59 -14.19
C TYR A 43 -3.21 -40.41 -13.20
N LYS A 44 -3.39 -40.71 -11.92
CA LYS A 44 -3.35 -39.67 -10.87
C LYS A 44 -2.04 -38.91 -10.86
N CYS A 45 -0.89 -39.58 -10.96
CA CYS A 45 0.42 -38.94 -10.95
C CYS A 45 0.62 -37.99 -12.15
N ILE A 46 0.23 -38.40 -13.36
CA ILE A 46 0.38 -37.54 -14.54
C ILE A 46 -0.60 -36.35 -14.52
N VAL A 47 -1.85 -36.56 -14.10
CA VAL A 47 -2.87 -35.51 -13.95
C VAL A 47 -2.41 -34.47 -12.91
N GLU A 48 -1.93 -34.92 -11.75
CA GLU A 48 -1.37 -34.01 -10.74
C GLU A 48 -0.17 -33.22 -11.27
N LYS A 49 0.70 -33.86 -12.05
CA LYS A 49 1.88 -33.23 -12.65
C LYS A 49 1.50 -32.14 -13.64
N LEU A 50 0.67 -32.48 -14.63
CA LEU A 50 0.21 -31.54 -15.65
C LEU A 50 -0.58 -30.39 -15.03
N GLY A 51 -1.49 -30.68 -14.11
CA GLY A 51 -2.29 -29.65 -13.43
C GLY A 51 -1.46 -28.69 -12.56
N ASN A 52 -0.44 -29.18 -11.86
CA ASN A 52 0.46 -28.31 -11.09
C ASN A 52 1.28 -27.38 -11.99
N CYS A 53 1.65 -27.83 -13.20
CA CYS A 53 2.37 -27.01 -14.17
C CYS A 53 1.45 -26.04 -14.93
N GLY A 54 0.14 -26.31 -14.97
CA GLY A 54 -0.84 -25.48 -15.68
C GLY A 54 -1.21 -25.97 -17.07
N GLU A 55 -0.74 -27.17 -17.47
CA GLU A 55 -1.01 -27.81 -18.77
C GLU A 55 -2.41 -28.48 -18.74
N PHE A 56 -3.45 -27.64 -18.71
CA PHE A 56 -4.84 -28.09 -18.47
C PHE A 56 -5.42 -28.87 -19.67
N GLU A 57 -5.10 -28.46 -20.90
CA GLU A 57 -5.56 -29.15 -22.11
C GLU A 57 -5.05 -30.60 -22.16
N SER A 58 -3.76 -30.78 -21.94
CA SER A 58 -3.15 -32.10 -21.86
C SER A 58 -3.71 -32.93 -20.71
N MET A 59 -4.01 -32.29 -19.58
CA MET A 59 -4.61 -32.91 -18.41
C MET A 59 -6.04 -33.43 -18.72
N GLU A 60 -6.87 -32.62 -19.39
CA GLU A 60 -8.24 -33.02 -19.77
C GLU A 60 -8.24 -34.17 -20.77
N ASN A 61 -7.32 -34.15 -21.75
CA ASN A 61 -7.15 -35.25 -22.69
C ASN A 61 -6.83 -36.58 -21.98
N ILE A 62 -5.93 -36.56 -21.00
CA ILE A 62 -5.61 -37.74 -20.17
C ILE A 62 -6.83 -38.18 -19.33
N MET A 63 -7.63 -37.25 -18.83
CA MET A 63 -8.86 -37.58 -18.10
C MET A 63 -9.90 -38.26 -19.00
N VAL A 64 -10.04 -37.86 -20.25
CA VAL A 64 -10.93 -38.54 -21.24
C VAL A 64 -10.46 -39.97 -21.46
N GLU A 65 -9.15 -40.14 -21.72
CA GLU A 65 -8.57 -41.50 -21.91
C GLU A 65 -8.76 -42.40 -20.66
N MET A 66 -8.53 -41.82 -19.48
CA MET A 66 -8.69 -42.57 -18.21
C MET A 66 -10.10 -43.14 -18.04
N ARG A 67 -11.13 -42.37 -18.39
CA ARG A 67 -12.51 -42.75 -18.27
C ARG A 67 -12.90 -43.94 -19.21
N GLU A 68 -12.28 -43.97 -20.38
CA GLU A 68 -12.54 -45.06 -21.34
C GLU A 68 -11.91 -46.40 -20.90
N LYS A 69 -10.90 -46.33 -20.03
CA LYS A 69 -10.08 -47.51 -19.70
C LYS A 69 -10.22 -48.01 -18.27
N LEU A 70 -10.75 -47.22 -17.36
CA LEU A 70 -10.91 -47.57 -15.95
C LEU A 70 -12.36 -47.53 -15.53
N ASP A 71 -12.69 -48.36 -14.52
CA ASP A 71 -14.02 -48.36 -13.90
C ASP A 71 -14.27 -47.05 -13.16
N ASN A 72 -15.42 -46.42 -13.40
CA ASN A 72 -15.76 -45.07 -12.95
C ASN A 72 -15.90 -44.94 -11.44
N SER A 73 -16.16 -46.02 -10.71
CA SER A 73 -16.40 -46.02 -9.25
C SER A 73 -15.18 -45.59 -8.43
N SER A 74 -13.97 -45.66 -8.98
CA SER A 74 -12.70 -45.36 -8.27
C SER A 74 -12.07 -43.98 -8.64
N LEU A 75 -12.71 -43.21 -9.53
CA LEU A 75 -12.09 -42.01 -10.13
C LEU A 75 -12.22 -40.74 -9.26
N GLU A 76 -13.02 -40.72 -8.20
CA GLU A 76 -13.25 -39.51 -7.37
C GLU A 76 -11.96 -38.84 -6.90
N GLY A 77 -10.97 -39.63 -6.47
CA GLY A 77 -9.68 -39.08 -6.00
C GLY A 77 -8.89 -38.30 -7.07
N VAL A 78 -9.08 -38.63 -8.36
CA VAL A 78 -8.48 -37.88 -9.48
C VAL A 78 -9.25 -36.58 -9.71
N TYR A 79 -10.58 -36.63 -9.73
CA TYR A 79 -11.41 -35.42 -9.86
C TYR A 79 -11.12 -34.40 -8.75
N ILE A 80 -10.94 -34.85 -7.50
CA ILE A 80 -10.54 -34.02 -6.38
C ILE A 80 -9.18 -33.35 -6.64
N SER A 81 -8.20 -34.09 -7.17
CA SER A 81 -6.89 -33.54 -7.51
C SER A 81 -6.98 -32.49 -8.62
N VAL A 82 -7.81 -32.72 -9.63
CA VAL A 82 -8.08 -31.77 -10.73
C VAL A 82 -8.73 -30.49 -10.21
N MET A 83 -9.79 -30.60 -9.41
CA MET A 83 -10.45 -29.43 -8.79
C MET A 83 -9.46 -28.60 -7.98
N ARG A 84 -8.59 -29.25 -7.19
CA ARG A 84 -7.55 -28.55 -6.42
C ARG A 84 -6.53 -27.84 -7.32
N ASN A 85 -6.15 -28.44 -8.44
CA ASN A 85 -5.21 -27.84 -9.39
C ASN A 85 -5.81 -26.61 -10.08
N TYR A 86 -7.06 -26.68 -10.53
CA TYR A 86 -7.79 -25.52 -11.03
C TYR A 86 -7.92 -24.42 -9.97
N GLY A 87 -8.23 -24.80 -8.72
CA GLY A 87 -8.30 -23.87 -7.60
C GLY A 87 -6.99 -23.13 -7.32
N LYS A 88 -5.85 -23.82 -7.34
CA LYS A 88 -4.51 -23.21 -7.19
C LYS A 88 -4.21 -22.15 -8.26
N LYS A 89 -4.69 -22.35 -9.47
CA LYS A 89 -4.52 -21.45 -10.62
C LYS A 89 -5.66 -20.42 -10.76
N LYS A 90 -6.56 -20.33 -9.77
CA LYS A 90 -7.73 -19.42 -9.73
C LYS A 90 -8.76 -19.63 -10.85
N LYS A 91 -8.74 -20.77 -11.52
CA LYS A 91 -9.73 -21.15 -12.53
C LYS A 91 -10.93 -21.83 -11.86
N ILE A 92 -11.72 -21.07 -11.11
CA ILE A 92 -12.76 -21.63 -10.22
C ILE A 92 -13.94 -22.18 -11.01
N GLN A 93 -14.32 -21.53 -12.12
CA GLN A 93 -15.44 -22.01 -12.93
C GLN A 93 -15.16 -23.38 -13.53
N GLU A 94 -13.94 -23.64 -13.97
CA GLU A 94 -13.52 -24.95 -14.47
C GLU A 94 -13.54 -26.01 -13.36
N ALA A 95 -13.15 -25.64 -12.13
CA ALA A 95 -13.27 -26.55 -10.98
C ALA A 95 -14.74 -26.92 -10.69
N VAL A 96 -15.67 -25.96 -10.80
CA VAL A 96 -17.12 -26.21 -10.66
C VAL A 96 -17.62 -27.09 -11.80
N ASN A 97 -17.22 -26.81 -13.03
CA ASN A 97 -17.60 -27.63 -14.19
C ASN A 97 -17.15 -29.11 -14.04
N ILE A 98 -15.94 -29.34 -13.51
CA ILE A 98 -15.44 -30.68 -13.22
C ILE A 98 -16.31 -31.36 -12.16
N PHE A 99 -16.67 -30.64 -11.09
CA PHE A 99 -17.54 -31.18 -10.04
C PHE A 99 -18.94 -31.54 -10.59
N GLU A 100 -19.55 -30.71 -11.43
CA GLU A 100 -20.84 -30.96 -12.04
C GLU A 100 -20.81 -32.14 -13.02
N ARG A 101 -19.71 -32.32 -13.75
CA ARG A 101 -19.49 -33.42 -14.68
C ARG A 101 -19.28 -34.78 -13.97
N MET A 102 -18.94 -34.82 -12.68
CA MET A 102 -18.78 -36.09 -11.94
C MET A 102 -20.04 -36.92 -12.00
N ASP A 103 -21.21 -36.33 -11.72
CA ASP A 103 -22.51 -37.02 -11.82
C ASP A 103 -22.79 -37.56 -13.24
N PHE A 104 -22.45 -36.74 -14.26
CA PHE A 104 -22.62 -37.14 -15.67
C PHE A 104 -21.75 -38.34 -16.08
N TYR A 105 -20.64 -38.53 -15.39
CA TYR A 105 -19.70 -39.62 -15.65
C TYR A 105 -19.86 -40.82 -14.73
N ASN A 106 -21.01 -40.98 -14.08
CA ASN A 106 -21.32 -42.03 -13.12
C ASN A 106 -20.27 -42.17 -11.99
N CYS A 107 -19.63 -41.07 -11.63
CA CYS A 107 -18.77 -40.96 -10.45
C CYS A 107 -19.52 -40.17 -9.39
N GLU A 108 -20.26 -40.85 -8.51
CA GLU A 108 -21.03 -40.17 -7.48
C GLU A 108 -20.11 -39.39 -6.51
N PRO A 109 -20.31 -38.07 -6.38
CA PRO A 109 -19.53 -37.27 -5.46
C PRO A 109 -19.83 -37.64 -4.01
N THR A 110 -18.79 -37.97 -3.25
CA THR A 110 -18.93 -38.18 -1.81
C THR A 110 -18.79 -36.84 -1.07
N ILE A 111 -18.97 -36.85 0.26
CA ILE A 111 -18.77 -35.70 1.12
C ILE A 111 -17.40 -35.00 0.90
N TYR A 112 -16.37 -35.76 0.50
CA TYR A 112 -15.04 -35.23 0.23
C TYR A 112 -15.04 -34.30 -0.98
N SER A 113 -15.68 -34.67 -2.09
CA SER A 113 -15.80 -33.85 -3.28
C SER A 113 -16.60 -32.57 -3.00
N TYR A 114 -17.73 -32.71 -2.29
CA TYR A 114 -18.54 -31.56 -1.85
C TYR A 114 -17.73 -30.59 -0.98
N ASN A 115 -16.97 -31.09 0.00
CA ASN A 115 -16.16 -30.26 0.87
C ASN A 115 -15.04 -29.57 0.12
N VAL A 116 -14.38 -30.22 -0.84
CA VAL A 116 -13.32 -29.62 -1.66
C VAL A 116 -13.85 -28.45 -2.48
N ILE A 117 -14.95 -28.66 -3.22
CA ILE A 117 -15.49 -27.59 -4.07
C ILE A 117 -16.07 -26.44 -3.24
N MET A 118 -16.77 -26.72 -2.13
CA MET A 118 -17.26 -25.68 -1.22
C MET A 118 -16.11 -24.85 -0.63
N ASN A 119 -15.01 -25.50 -0.19
CA ASN A 119 -13.87 -24.78 0.33
C ASN A 119 -13.20 -23.90 -0.73
N LEU A 120 -13.05 -24.41 -1.97
CA LEU A 120 -12.51 -23.62 -3.08
C LEU A 120 -13.37 -22.39 -3.38
N LEU A 121 -14.69 -22.55 -3.39
CA LEU A 121 -15.63 -21.45 -3.61
C LEU A 121 -15.55 -20.40 -2.48
N VAL A 122 -15.52 -20.83 -1.22
CA VAL A 122 -15.40 -19.93 -0.05
C VAL A 122 -14.05 -19.22 -0.04
N GLU A 123 -12.94 -19.92 -0.38
CA GLU A 123 -11.61 -19.31 -0.45
C GLU A 123 -11.53 -18.19 -1.50
N ASN A 124 -12.28 -18.30 -2.59
CA ASN A 124 -12.27 -17.36 -3.70
C ASN A 124 -13.46 -16.37 -3.69
N GLY A 125 -14.26 -16.35 -2.61
CA GLY A 125 -15.34 -15.36 -2.44
C GLY A 125 -16.69 -15.70 -3.09
N TYR A 126 -16.86 -16.89 -3.67
CA TYR A 126 -18.12 -17.32 -4.31
C TYR A 126 -19.11 -17.93 -3.30
N PHE A 127 -19.50 -17.14 -2.28
CA PHE A 127 -20.29 -17.62 -1.13
C PHE A 127 -21.66 -18.14 -1.51
N ASN A 128 -22.34 -17.52 -2.47
CA ASN A 128 -23.67 -17.95 -2.93
C ASN A 128 -23.60 -19.32 -3.64
N GLN A 129 -22.58 -19.54 -4.44
CA GLN A 129 -22.37 -20.84 -5.10
C GLN A 129 -22.01 -21.92 -4.07
N ALA A 130 -21.15 -21.60 -3.09
CA ALA A 130 -20.85 -22.53 -1.99
C ALA A 130 -22.11 -22.92 -1.20
N HIS A 131 -23.03 -21.98 -1.00
CA HIS A 131 -24.32 -22.28 -0.36
C HIS A 131 -25.18 -23.21 -1.22
N LYS A 132 -25.27 -23.00 -2.53
CA LYS A 132 -26.02 -23.91 -3.44
C LYS A 132 -25.44 -25.32 -3.41
N VAL A 133 -24.12 -25.47 -3.41
CA VAL A 133 -23.47 -26.79 -3.30
C VAL A 133 -23.78 -27.46 -1.96
N TYR A 134 -23.82 -26.70 -0.85
CA TYR A 134 -24.24 -27.24 0.44
C TYR A 134 -25.72 -27.71 0.46
N MET A 135 -26.62 -26.96 -0.18
CA MET A 135 -28.02 -27.37 -0.28
C MET A 135 -28.15 -28.68 -1.09
N ARG A 136 -27.44 -28.78 -2.22
CA ARG A 136 -27.40 -29.98 -3.04
C ARG A 136 -26.87 -31.21 -2.28
N LEU A 137 -25.87 -31.03 -1.41
CA LEU A 137 -25.36 -32.11 -0.53
C LEU A 137 -26.48 -32.64 0.37
N LYS A 138 -27.27 -31.72 0.97
CA LYS A 138 -28.43 -32.09 1.81
C LYS A 138 -29.54 -32.79 1.02
N ASP A 139 -29.88 -32.28 -0.17
CA ASP A 139 -30.92 -32.82 -1.03
C ASP A 139 -30.59 -34.26 -1.48
N LYS A 140 -29.30 -34.58 -1.63
CA LYS A 140 -28.82 -35.94 -1.88
C LYS A 140 -28.79 -36.85 -0.63
N GLY A 141 -29.20 -36.34 0.54
CA GLY A 141 -29.23 -37.10 1.78
C GLY A 141 -27.86 -37.39 2.40
N ILE A 142 -26.81 -36.74 1.93
CA ILE A 142 -25.45 -36.89 2.48
C ILE A 142 -25.35 -36.09 3.77
N ALA A 143 -25.04 -36.73 4.90
CA ALA A 143 -24.89 -36.06 6.19
C ALA A 143 -23.65 -35.16 6.21
N PRO A 144 -23.79 -33.85 6.50
CA PRO A 144 -22.66 -32.95 6.67
C PRO A 144 -21.76 -33.38 7.84
N ASP A 145 -20.46 -33.29 7.66
CA ASP A 145 -19.48 -33.58 8.70
C ASP A 145 -18.92 -32.28 9.37
N VAL A 146 -18.06 -32.47 10.36
CA VAL A 146 -17.40 -31.35 11.06
C VAL A 146 -16.67 -30.43 10.10
N TYR A 147 -16.07 -30.95 9.03
CA TYR A 147 -15.36 -30.17 8.04
C TYR A 147 -16.32 -29.35 7.18
N THR A 148 -17.47 -29.91 6.79
CA THR A 148 -18.55 -29.20 6.10
C THR A 148 -19.02 -27.98 6.91
N TYR A 149 -19.31 -28.19 8.21
CA TYR A 149 -19.72 -27.07 9.08
C TYR A 149 -18.62 -26.05 9.28
N THR A 150 -17.36 -26.46 9.38
CA THR A 150 -16.22 -25.52 9.46
C THR A 150 -16.11 -24.65 8.21
N ILE A 151 -16.34 -25.19 7.01
CA ILE A 151 -16.39 -24.40 5.76
C ILE A 151 -17.55 -23.38 5.79
N ARG A 152 -18.71 -23.80 6.29
CA ARG A 152 -19.87 -22.91 6.44
C ARG A 152 -19.61 -21.78 7.45
N ILE A 153 -19.02 -22.10 8.59
CA ILE A 153 -18.55 -21.12 9.58
C ILE A 153 -17.61 -20.11 8.92
N LYS A 154 -16.62 -20.59 8.17
CA LYS A 154 -15.67 -19.74 7.43
C LYS A 154 -16.37 -18.83 6.43
N SER A 155 -17.39 -19.33 5.73
CA SER A 155 -18.21 -18.55 4.80
C SER A 155 -18.93 -17.40 5.53
N PHE A 156 -19.54 -17.66 6.69
CA PHE A 156 -20.18 -16.61 7.49
C PHE A 156 -19.19 -15.57 8.00
N CYS A 157 -18.03 -15.98 8.50
CA CYS A 157 -17.00 -15.04 8.96
C CYS A 157 -16.52 -14.13 7.81
N ARG A 158 -16.24 -14.68 6.62
CA ARG A 158 -15.81 -13.91 5.46
C ARG A 158 -16.88 -12.97 4.87
N THR A 159 -18.16 -13.25 5.15
CA THR A 159 -19.26 -12.34 4.79
C THR A 159 -19.63 -11.37 5.91
N ASN A 160 -18.72 -11.17 6.86
CA ASN A 160 -18.89 -10.29 8.03
C ASN A 160 -20.14 -10.60 8.89
N ARG A 161 -20.43 -11.91 9.07
CA ARG A 161 -21.56 -12.42 9.89
C ARG A 161 -21.08 -13.36 11.00
N PRO A 162 -20.18 -12.93 11.90
CA PRO A 162 -19.58 -13.81 12.92
C PRO A 162 -20.62 -14.35 13.91
N HIS A 163 -21.66 -13.60 14.23
CA HIS A 163 -22.73 -14.10 15.10
C HIS A 163 -23.55 -15.25 14.47
N ALA A 164 -23.70 -15.28 13.13
CA ALA A 164 -24.30 -16.42 12.45
C ALA A 164 -23.37 -17.64 12.48
N ALA A 165 -22.06 -17.41 12.38
CA ALA A 165 -21.04 -18.44 12.55
C ALA A 165 -21.06 -19.03 13.97
N LEU A 166 -21.18 -18.19 15.01
CA LEU A 166 -21.31 -18.62 16.40
C LEU A 166 -22.57 -19.47 16.64
N ARG A 167 -23.71 -19.05 16.09
CA ARG A 167 -24.94 -19.85 16.18
C ARG A 167 -24.77 -21.22 15.54
N LEU A 168 -24.12 -21.30 14.40
CA LEU A 168 -23.83 -22.58 13.75
C LEU A 168 -22.87 -23.42 14.59
N LEU A 169 -21.82 -22.85 15.15
CA LEU A 169 -20.89 -23.54 16.05
C LEU A 169 -21.64 -24.16 17.23
N ASN A 170 -22.47 -23.38 17.93
CA ASN A 170 -23.24 -23.85 19.08
C ASN A 170 -24.24 -24.96 18.73
N ASN A 171 -24.72 -25.00 17.49
CA ASN A 171 -25.65 -26.04 17.01
C ASN A 171 -24.93 -27.31 16.54
N MET A 172 -23.61 -27.33 16.36
CA MET A 172 -22.90 -28.52 15.88
C MET A 172 -23.14 -29.79 16.70
N PRO A 173 -23.14 -29.75 18.06
CA PRO A 173 -23.43 -30.94 18.84
C PRO A 173 -24.86 -31.49 18.63
N ILE A 174 -25.84 -30.59 18.47
CA ILE A 174 -27.23 -30.97 18.19
C ILE A 174 -27.36 -31.67 16.80
N LEU A 175 -26.46 -31.26 15.88
CA LEU A 175 -26.35 -31.84 14.53
C LEU A 175 -25.47 -33.10 14.47
N GLY A 176 -25.05 -33.64 15.64
CA GLY A 176 -24.25 -34.85 15.71
C GLY A 176 -22.76 -34.66 15.43
N CYS A 177 -22.26 -33.42 15.48
CA CYS A 177 -20.84 -33.11 15.24
C CYS A 177 -20.19 -32.55 16.49
N GLU A 178 -19.09 -33.15 16.94
CA GLU A 178 -18.33 -32.64 18.07
C GLU A 178 -17.58 -31.33 17.72
N PHE A 179 -17.38 -30.52 18.72
CA PHE A 179 -16.57 -29.32 18.58
C PHE A 179 -15.11 -29.62 18.24
N ASN A 180 -14.51 -28.83 17.37
CA ASN A 180 -13.07 -28.86 17.14
C ASN A 180 -12.41 -27.48 17.26
N SER A 181 -11.12 -27.46 17.54
CA SER A 181 -10.34 -26.22 17.70
C SER A 181 -10.33 -25.36 16.44
N VAL A 182 -10.44 -25.96 15.25
CA VAL A 182 -10.43 -25.22 13.97
C VAL A 182 -11.72 -24.41 13.80
N ALA A 183 -12.88 -24.98 14.14
CA ALA A 183 -14.17 -24.28 14.07
C ALA A 183 -14.18 -23.09 15.05
N PHE A 184 -13.80 -23.32 16.33
CA PHE A 184 -13.70 -22.26 17.33
C PHE A 184 -12.76 -21.13 16.87
N CYS A 185 -11.51 -21.45 16.50
CA CYS A 185 -10.55 -20.43 16.06
C CYS A 185 -10.99 -19.69 14.78
N THR A 186 -11.79 -20.33 13.91
CA THR A 186 -12.35 -19.66 12.73
C THR A 186 -13.40 -18.62 13.15
N VAL A 187 -14.29 -18.95 14.10
CA VAL A 187 -15.28 -17.97 14.62
C VAL A 187 -14.60 -16.84 15.38
N ILE A 188 -13.62 -17.16 16.24
CA ILE A 188 -12.84 -16.19 16.99
C ILE A 188 -12.12 -15.23 16.03
N GLY A 189 -11.48 -15.76 14.98
CA GLY A 189 -10.88 -14.95 13.93
C GLY A 189 -11.89 -14.05 13.21
N GLY A 190 -13.09 -14.57 12.94
CA GLY A 190 -14.18 -13.79 12.34
C GLY A 190 -14.69 -12.67 13.24
N PHE A 191 -14.75 -12.88 14.55
CA PHE A 191 -15.08 -11.82 15.52
C PHE A 191 -13.97 -10.73 15.55
N TYR A 192 -12.72 -11.15 15.57
CA TYR A 192 -11.62 -10.17 15.47
C TYR A 192 -11.65 -9.40 14.14
N GLU A 193 -11.92 -10.04 13.01
CA GLU A 193 -12.07 -9.37 11.71
C GLU A 193 -13.23 -8.36 11.71
N GLY A 194 -14.32 -8.65 12.42
CA GLY A 194 -15.50 -7.79 12.57
C GLY A 194 -15.39 -6.71 13.66
N ASP A 195 -14.26 -6.58 14.36
CA ASP A 195 -14.02 -5.67 15.51
C ASP A 195 -14.83 -6.01 16.78
N TYR A 196 -15.32 -7.23 16.92
CA TYR A 196 -16.02 -7.73 18.12
C TYR A 196 -14.98 -8.37 19.08
N LYS A 197 -14.10 -7.57 19.68
CA LYS A 197 -12.97 -8.05 20.47
C LYS A 197 -13.39 -8.74 21.77
N THR A 198 -14.39 -8.23 22.45
CA THR A 198 -14.94 -8.80 23.69
C THR A 198 -15.48 -10.20 23.47
N GLU A 199 -16.32 -10.36 22.46
CA GLU A 199 -16.94 -11.66 22.11
C GLU A 199 -15.89 -12.65 21.63
N ALA A 200 -14.88 -12.18 20.89
CA ALA A 200 -13.76 -13.04 20.47
C ALA A 200 -12.98 -13.59 21.68
N TYR A 201 -12.73 -12.73 22.66
CA TYR A 201 -12.00 -13.08 23.87
C TYR A 201 -12.78 -14.06 24.75
N GLU A 202 -14.08 -13.78 24.98
CA GLU A 202 -14.99 -14.66 25.72
C GLU A 202 -15.11 -16.04 25.08
N LEU A 203 -15.24 -16.10 23.75
CA LEU A 203 -15.32 -17.35 23.02
C LEU A 203 -14.01 -18.14 23.10
N PHE A 204 -12.85 -17.47 23.12
CA PHE A 204 -11.57 -18.11 23.31
C PHE A 204 -11.45 -18.74 24.70
N ASP A 205 -11.91 -18.04 25.75
CA ASP A 205 -11.94 -18.57 27.09
C ASP A 205 -12.91 -19.75 27.23
N GLN A 206 -14.10 -19.66 26.63
CA GLN A 206 -15.05 -20.78 26.58
C GLN A 206 -14.44 -22.01 25.91
N MET A 207 -13.72 -21.85 24.79
CA MET A 207 -13.03 -22.95 24.12
C MET A 207 -12.05 -23.66 25.07
N LEU A 208 -11.26 -22.88 25.82
CA LEU A 208 -10.30 -23.42 26.80
C LEU A 208 -10.98 -24.06 28.02
N MET A 209 -12.14 -23.54 28.45
CA MET A 209 -12.90 -24.12 29.56
C MET A 209 -13.56 -25.46 29.20
N VAL A 210 -14.01 -25.61 27.97
CA VAL A 210 -14.54 -26.88 27.43
C VAL A 210 -13.42 -27.93 27.23
N GLY A 211 -12.15 -27.55 27.45
CA GLY A 211 -11.00 -28.45 27.30
C GLY A 211 -10.48 -28.57 25.87
N ILE A 212 -10.97 -27.72 24.94
CA ILE A 212 -10.51 -27.72 23.55
C ILE A 212 -9.27 -26.83 23.45
N ILE A 213 -8.12 -27.45 23.25
CA ILE A 213 -6.84 -26.75 23.10
C ILE A 213 -6.47 -26.73 21.60
N PRO A 214 -6.25 -25.57 20.98
CA PRO A 214 -5.81 -25.50 19.60
C PRO A 214 -4.39 -26.04 19.47
N ASN A 215 -4.12 -26.78 18.39
CA ASN A 215 -2.73 -27.10 18.05
C ASN A 215 -2.00 -25.85 17.53
N VAL A 216 -0.66 -25.90 17.48
CA VAL A 216 0.18 -24.77 17.06
C VAL A 216 -0.20 -24.23 15.68
N ALA A 217 -0.56 -25.09 14.73
CA ALA A 217 -0.94 -24.67 13.37
C ALA A 217 -2.26 -23.87 13.36
N THR A 218 -3.26 -24.30 14.12
CA THR A 218 -4.55 -23.61 14.26
C THR A 218 -4.37 -22.29 15.00
N PHE A 219 -3.55 -22.28 16.05
CA PHE A 219 -3.21 -21.09 16.80
C PHE A 219 -2.48 -20.06 15.93
N ASN A 220 -1.52 -20.50 15.13
CA ASN A 220 -0.77 -19.62 14.21
C ASN A 220 -1.68 -18.90 13.20
N LYS A 221 -2.76 -19.55 12.74
CA LYS A 221 -3.75 -18.87 11.87
C LYS A 221 -4.47 -17.74 12.60
N LEU A 222 -4.84 -17.97 13.86
CA LEU A 222 -5.49 -16.93 14.68
C LEU A 222 -4.54 -15.76 14.93
N ILE A 223 -3.31 -16.04 15.36
CA ILE A 223 -2.28 -15.00 15.57
C ILE A 223 -1.99 -14.23 14.27
N HIS A 224 -1.89 -14.93 13.13
CA HIS A 224 -1.69 -14.28 11.84
C HIS A 224 -2.83 -13.31 11.50
N THR A 225 -4.08 -13.66 11.78
CA THR A 225 -5.24 -12.78 11.58
C THR A 225 -5.12 -11.52 12.44
N LEU A 226 -4.79 -11.65 13.72
CA LEU A 226 -4.60 -10.54 14.64
C LEU A 226 -3.42 -9.64 14.23
N CYS A 227 -2.28 -10.23 13.93
CA CYS A 227 -1.09 -9.48 13.48
C CYS A 227 -1.32 -8.77 12.13
N LYS A 228 -2.10 -9.37 11.21
CA LYS A 228 -2.49 -8.75 9.95
C LYS A 228 -3.34 -7.49 10.18
N LYS A 229 -4.24 -7.54 11.16
CA LYS A 229 -5.08 -6.40 11.57
C LYS A 229 -4.29 -5.38 12.41
N GLY A 230 -3.22 -5.82 13.04
CA GLY A 230 -2.33 -5.03 13.88
C GLY A 230 -2.69 -5.04 15.36
N ASP A 231 -3.49 -5.98 15.79
CA ASP A 231 -3.86 -6.20 17.20
C ASP A 231 -2.79 -7.08 17.88
N ILE A 232 -1.55 -6.59 17.94
CA ILE A 232 -0.41 -7.36 18.44
C ILE A 232 -0.54 -7.63 19.95
N LYS A 233 -1.01 -6.65 20.74
CA LYS A 233 -1.22 -6.82 22.18
C LYS A 233 -2.19 -7.96 22.48
N GLU A 234 -3.27 -8.07 21.74
CA GLU A 234 -4.23 -9.17 21.84
C GLU A 234 -3.57 -10.52 21.50
N SER A 235 -2.72 -10.52 20.48
CA SER A 235 -1.95 -11.71 20.10
C SER A 235 -1.02 -12.18 21.23
N GLU A 236 -0.36 -11.25 21.93
CA GLU A 236 0.53 -11.52 23.08
C GLU A 236 -0.27 -12.10 24.25
N ILE A 237 -1.46 -11.55 24.56
CA ILE A 237 -2.35 -12.06 25.61
C ILE A 237 -2.81 -13.50 25.31
N LEU A 238 -3.21 -13.76 24.06
CA LEU A 238 -3.61 -15.11 23.66
C LEU A 238 -2.44 -16.10 23.70
N LEU A 239 -1.24 -15.66 23.36
CA LEU A 239 -0.04 -16.48 23.45
C LEU A 239 0.25 -16.89 24.90
N ASP A 240 0.18 -15.94 25.85
CA ASP A 240 0.37 -16.24 27.27
C ASP A 240 -0.66 -17.25 27.81
N LYS A 241 -1.94 -17.12 27.39
CA LYS A 241 -2.99 -18.07 27.76
C LYS A 241 -2.72 -19.50 27.27
N ILE A 242 -2.19 -19.64 26.05
CA ILE A 242 -1.92 -20.95 25.45
C ILE A 242 -0.64 -21.57 26.05
N LEU A 243 0.38 -20.76 26.33
CA LEU A 243 1.58 -21.23 27.02
C LEU A 243 1.24 -21.86 28.38
N LYS A 244 0.33 -21.25 29.14
CA LYS A 244 -0.16 -21.79 30.42
C LYS A 244 -0.90 -23.13 30.28
N ARG A 245 -1.31 -23.51 29.07
CA ARG A 245 -1.95 -24.79 28.73
C ARG A 245 -1.00 -25.81 28.08
N GLY A 246 0.31 -25.52 28.08
CA GLY A 246 1.35 -26.43 27.59
C GLY A 246 1.51 -26.49 26.07
N VAL A 247 0.95 -25.55 25.33
CA VAL A 247 1.18 -25.43 23.88
C VAL A 247 2.32 -24.43 23.64
N PHE A 248 3.45 -24.93 23.15
CA PHE A 248 4.65 -24.12 22.93
C PHE A 248 4.67 -23.57 21.51
N PRO A 249 4.94 -22.26 21.33
CA PRO A 249 5.10 -21.65 20.02
C PRO A 249 6.33 -22.24 19.31
N ASN A 250 6.27 -22.29 18.01
CA ASN A 250 7.40 -22.67 17.17
C ASN A 250 7.98 -21.44 16.45
N LEU A 251 9.08 -21.63 15.75
CA LEU A 251 9.74 -20.53 15.00
C LEU A 251 8.79 -19.81 14.03
N PHE A 252 7.85 -20.55 13.41
CA PHE A 252 6.84 -19.96 12.54
C PHE A 252 5.90 -19.00 13.30
N THR A 253 5.55 -19.31 14.56
CA THR A 253 4.76 -18.40 15.42
C THR A 253 5.48 -17.07 15.60
N PHE A 254 6.77 -17.13 15.95
CA PHE A 254 7.58 -15.92 16.15
C PHE A 254 7.78 -15.13 14.86
N ASN A 255 7.91 -15.79 13.72
CA ASN A 255 7.97 -15.12 12.42
C ASN A 255 6.71 -14.32 12.12
N ILE A 256 5.52 -14.82 12.51
CA ILE A 256 4.26 -14.09 12.41
C ILE A 256 4.27 -12.82 13.28
N PHE A 257 4.75 -12.93 14.53
CA PHE A 257 4.86 -11.79 15.44
C PHE A 257 5.86 -10.74 14.91
N ILE A 258 7.05 -11.15 14.48
CA ILE A 258 8.06 -10.26 13.89
C ILE A 258 7.47 -9.53 12.70
N GLN A 259 6.77 -10.23 11.79
CA GLN A 259 6.10 -9.64 10.64
C GLN A 259 5.02 -8.63 11.06
N GLY A 260 4.21 -8.97 12.07
CA GLY A 260 3.17 -8.10 12.61
C GLY A 260 3.73 -6.82 13.23
N LEU A 261 4.78 -6.94 14.05
CA LEU A 261 5.49 -5.82 14.66
C LEU A 261 6.10 -4.89 13.60
N CYS A 262 6.76 -5.46 12.58
CA CYS A 262 7.31 -4.70 11.47
C CYS A 262 6.23 -3.94 10.70
N LYS A 263 5.07 -4.55 10.47
CA LYS A 263 3.94 -3.90 9.78
C LYS A 263 3.39 -2.70 10.55
N LYS A 264 3.49 -2.72 11.88
CA LYS A 264 3.08 -1.60 12.77
C LYS A 264 4.20 -0.59 13.06
N GLY A 265 5.38 -0.75 12.48
CA GLY A 265 6.53 0.11 12.73
C GLY A 265 7.21 -0.10 14.09
N ARG A 266 6.82 -1.13 14.89
CA ARG A 266 7.43 -1.47 16.18
C ARG A 266 8.73 -2.26 16.00
N LEU A 267 9.67 -1.69 15.24
CA LEU A 267 10.88 -2.37 14.74
C LEU A 267 11.83 -2.79 15.85
N ASN A 268 11.99 -1.95 16.88
CA ASN A 268 12.86 -2.26 18.02
C ASN A 268 12.39 -3.49 18.83
N GLU A 269 11.09 -3.73 18.86
CA GLU A 269 10.50 -4.89 19.52
C GLU A 269 10.64 -6.14 18.65
N ALA A 270 10.44 -6.01 17.34
CA ALA A 270 10.70 -7.09 16.39
C ALA A 270 12.17 -7.57 16.46
N ALA A 271 13.10 -6.63 16.55
CA ALA A 271 14.52 -6.90 16.69
C ALA A 271 14.84 -7.60 18.02
N ARG A 272 14.28 -7.10 19.15
CA ARG A 272 14.44 -7.74 20.46
C ARG A 272 13.86 -9.15 20.51
N MET A 273 12.74 -9.37 19.81
CA MET A 273 12.13 -10.69 19.72
C MET A 273 13.04 -11.68 18.99
N LEU A 274 13.63 -11.30 17.85
CA LEU A 274 14.62 -12.13 17.15
C LEU A 274 15.83 -12.43 18.04
N ASP A 275 16.36 -11.43 18.73
CA ASP A 275 17.53 -11.57 19.60
C ASP A 275 17.22 -12.39 20.86
N GLY A 276 15.95 -12.47 21.27
CA GLY A 276 15.48 -13.27 22.41
C GLY A 276 15.29 -14.76 22.08
N LEU A 277 15.06 -15.14 20.82
CA LEU A 277 14.76 -16.52 20.43
C LEU A 277 15.79 -17.53 20.91
N THR A 278 17.08 -17.18 20.85
CA THR A 278 18.17 -18.05 21.29
C THR A 278 18.14 -18.30 22.79
N ARG A 279 17.63 -17.39 23.62
CA ARG A 279 17.48 -17.53 25.05
C ARG A 279 16.37 -18.51 25.39
N ASP A 280 15.36 -18.61 24.56
CA ASP A 280 14.19 -19.49 24.68
C ASP A 280 14.44 -20.88 24.03
N GLY A 281 15.68 -21.17 23.62
CA GLY A 281 16.07 -22.44 23.00
C GLY A 281 15.62 -22.60 21.55
N LEU A 282 15.17 -21.53 20.92
CA LEU A 282 14.82 -21.49 19.50
C LEU A 282 15.93 -20.79 18.72
N PHE A 283 16.41 -21.43 17.66
CA PHE A 283 17.45 -20.85 16.82
C PHE A 283 16.82 -20.19 15.59
N PRO A 284 17.00 -18.85 15.41
CA PRO A 284 16.56 -18.18 14.20
C PRO A 284 17.11 -18.86 12.94
N ASP A 285 16.31 -18.97 11.90
CA ASP A 285 16.71 -19.48 10.61
C ASP A 285 16.79 -18.36 9.55
N VAL A 286 17.14 -18.71 8.32
CA VAL A 286 17.20 -17.77 7.19
C VAL A 286 15.86 -17.04 7.01
N VAL A 287 14.72 -17.72 7.19
CA VAL A 287 13.38 -17.15 7.07
C VAL A 287 13.11 -16.10 8.14
N THR A 288 13.54 -16.37 9.38
CA THR A 288 13.40 -15.42 10.50
C THR A 288 14.18 -14.13 10.25
N TYR A 289 15.45 -14.25 9.85
CA TYR A 289 16.26 -13.08 9.48
C TYR A 289 15.64 -12.32 8.32
N ASN A 290 15.24 -13.00 7.25
CA ASN A 290 14.62 -12.40 6.08
C ASN A 290 13.29 -11.67 6.40
N THR A 291 12.52 -12.19 7.36
CA THR A 291 11.28 -11.55 7.83
C THR A 291 11.57 -10.19 8.48
N LEU A 292 12.57 -10.12 9.38
CA LEU A 292 12.97 -8.87 10.01
C LEU A 292 13.61 -7.90 8.99
N ILE A 293 14.54 -8.38 8.16
CA ILE A 293 15.21 -7.58 7.12
C ILE A 293 14.17 -6.95 6.19
N SER A 294 13.21 -7.74 5.70
CA SER A 294 12.12 -7.24 4.85
C SER A 294 11.25 -6.21 5.59
N GLY A 295 10.99 -6.44 6.87
CA GLY A 295 10.26 -5.50 7.71
C GLY A 295 10.98 -4.17 7.89
N LEU A 296 12.28 -4.19 8.16
CA LEU A 296 13.13 -3.01 8.28
C LEU A 296 13.20 -2.22 6.96
N CYS A 297 13.43 -2.90 5.82
CA CYS A 297 13.47 -2.27 4.50
C CYS A 297 12.14 -1.59 4.14
N LYS A 298 10.99 -2.23 4.41
CA LYS A 298 9.66 -1.66 4.18
C LYS A 298 9.38 -0.41 5.03
N ASN A 299 10.04 -0.28 6.18
CA ASN A 299 9.94 0.89 7.06
C ASN A 299 11.13 1.87 6.86
N SER A 300 11.79 1.81 5.72
CA SER A 300 12.90 2.72 5.35
C SER A 300 14.14 2.65 6.25
N LYS A 301 14.29 1.60 7.05
CA LYS A 301 15.41 1.36 7.96
C LYS A 301 16.48 0.42 7.36
N VAL A 302 16.90 0.70 6.12
CA VAL A 302 17.74 -0.22 5.33
C VAL A 302 19.14 -0.40 5.93
N VAL A 303 19.71 0.63 6.58
CA VAL A 303 21.03 0.52 7.25
C VAL A 303 20.95 -0.44 8.43
N GLU A 304 19.87 -0.41 9.21
CA GLU A 304 19.65 -1.38 10.29
C GLU A 304 19.45 -2.79 9.73
N ALA A 305 18.74 -2.92 8.59
CA ALA A 305 18.56 -4.21 7.90
C ALA A 305 19.90 -4.82 7.45
N GLU A 306 20.83 -4.01 6.92
CA GLU A 306 22.17 -4.45 6.54
C GLU A 306 22.97 -4.99 7.75
N ASN A 307 22.83 -4.37 8.92
CA ASN A 307 23.43 -4.90 10.15
C ASN A 307 22.91 -6.30 10.49
N TYR A 308 21.61 -6.57 10.24
CA TYR A 308 21.05 -7.92 10.44
C TYR A 308 21.49 -8.91 9.39
N VAL A 309 21.80 -8.50 8.16
CA VAL A 309 22.49 -9.39 7.18
C VAL A 309 23.88 -9.78 7.68
N ASN A 310 24.65 -8.84 8.21
CA ASN A 310 25.96 -9.13 8.79
C ASN A 310 25.84 -10.05 10.02
N LYS A 311 24.84 -9.84 10.88
CA LYS A 311 24.54 -10.71 12.03
C LYS A 311 24.18 -12.12 11.60
N MET A 312 23.37 -12.27 10.54
CA MET A 312 22.99 -13.54 9.91
C MET A 312 24.25 -14.32 9.46
N VAL A 313 25.17 -13.62 8.76
CA VAL A 313 26.46 -14.21 8.32
C VAL A 313 27.30 -14.65 9.51
N ASN A 314 27.42 -13.81 10.54
CA ASN A 314 28.18 -14.11 11.75
C ASN A 314 27.58 -15.30 12.55
N SER A 315 26.28 -15.53 12.41
CA SER A 315 25.60 -16.70 12.99
C SER A 315 25.73 -17.97 12.14
N GLY A 316 26.53 -17.93 11.05
CA GLY A 316 26.78 -19.07 10.18
C GLY A 316 25.75 -19.29 9.06
N PHE A 317 24.78 -18.41 8.90
CA PHE A 317 23.79 -18.52 7.84
C PHE A 317 24.25 -17.76 6.58
N LYS A 318 24.15 -18.40 5.42
CA LYS A 318 24.44 -17.75 4.14
C LYS A 318 23.21 -16.97 3.67
N PRO A 319 23.33 -15.63 3.43
CA PRO A 319 22.25 -14.86 2.80
C PRO A 319 21.87 -15.45 1.46
N ASP A 320 20.59 -15.56 1.18
CA ASP A 320 20.05 -16.06 -0.06
C ASP A 320 19.73 -14.92 -1.05
N THR A 321 19.28 -15.27 -2.24
CA THR A 321 18.87 -14.31 -3.28
C THR A 321 17.80 -13.33 -2.76
N PHE A 322 16.86 -13.82 -1.95
CA PHE A 322 15.82 -12.99 -1.37
C PHE A 322 16.39 -11.92 -0.41
N THR A 323 17.37 -12.31 0.43
CA THR A 323 18.05 -11.40 1.36
C THR A 323 18.69 -10.23 0.62
N TYR A 324 19.54 -10.54 -0.37
CA TYR A 324 20.27 -9.49 -1.12
C TYR A 324 19.31 -8.61 -1.93
N ASN A 325 18.37 -9.20 -2.65
CA ASN A 325 17.38 -8.46 -3.43
C ASN A 325 16.53 -7.52 -2.54
N THR A 326 16.20 -7.94 -1.32
CA THR A 326 15.43 -7.10 -0.37
C THR A 326 16.22 -5.86 0.07
N ILE A 327 17.52 -6.00 0.33
CA ILE A 327 18.39 -4.87 0.73
C ILE A 327 18.63 -3.93 -0.46
N ILE A 328 18.91 -4.49 -1.64
CA ILE A 328 19.13 -3.71 -2.87
C ILE A 328 17.89 -2.89 -3.21
N ASP A 329 16.70 -3.52 -3.23
CA ASP A 329 15.42 -2.84 -3.45
C ASP A 329 15.16 -1.75 -2.39
N GLY A 330 15.49 -2.05 -1.13
CA GLY A 330 15.37 -1.09 -0.04
C GLY A 330 16.24 0.16 -0.24
N TYR A 331 17.50 0.00 -0.63
CA TYR A 331 18.37 1.15 -0.93
C TYR A 331 17.92 1.90 -2.17
N CYS A 332 17.47 1.21 -3.22
CA CYS A 332 16.94 1.82 -4.42
C CYS A 332 15.70 2.69 -4.13
N LYS A 333 14.78 2.21 -3.30
CA LYS A 333 13.59 2.96 -2.87
C LYS A 333 13.91 4.21 -2.04
N LEU A 334 15.05 4.24 -1.36
CA LEU A 334 15.54 5.41 -0.61
C LEU A 334 16.43 6.32 -1.46
N ASN A 335 16.50 6.12 -2.76
CA ASN A 335 17.38 6.86 -3.67
C ASN A 335 18.89 6.78 -3.30
N MET A 336 19.29 5.72 -2.58
CA MET A 336 20.67 5.47 -2.18
C MET A 336 21.35 4.46 -3.14
N VAL A 337 21.26 4.70 -4.43
CA VAL A 337 21.69 3.73 -5.47
C VAL A 337 23.17 3.38 -5.37
N GLN A 338 24.05 4.32 -5.01
CA GLN A 338 25.47 4.03 -4.79
C GLN A 338 25.72 2.98 -3.70
N LYS A 339 24.89 2.96 -2.64
CA LYS A 339 24.97 1.91 -1.62
C LYS A 339 24.41 0.60 -2.13
N ALA A 340 23.33 0.63 -2.91
CA ALA A 340 22.80 -0.57 -3.57
C ALA A 340 23.87 -1.25 -4.44
N ASP A 341 24.59 -0.50 -5.28
CA ASP A 341 25.69 -1.02 -6.09
C ASP A 341 26.79 -1.66 -5.26
N LYS A 342 27.19 -1.01 -4.14
CA LYS A 342 28.19 -1.57 -3.25
C LYS A 342 27.72 -2.91 -2.66
N VAL A 343 26.45 -3.00 -2.25
CA VAL A 343 25.88 -4.26 -1.76
C VAL A 343 25.89 -5.34 -2.86
N VAL A 344 25.58 -5.00 -4.12
CA VAL A 344 25.66 -5.94 -5.24
C VAL A 344 27.08 -6.44 -5.42
N LEU A 345 28.07 -5.55 -5.44
CA LEU A 345 29.47 -5.93 -5.58
C LEU A 345 29.94 -6.86 -4.44
N ASP A 346 29.65 -6.49 -3.20
CA ASP A 346 30.00 -7.30 -2.02
C ASP A 346 29.29 -8.66 -2.04
N ALA A 347 28.03 -8.71 -2.48
CA ALA A 347 27.27 -9.94 -2.63
C ALA A 347 27.85 -10.86 -3.71
N VAL A 348 28.23 -10.31 -4.87
CA VAL A 348 28.87 -11.06 -5.97
C VAL A 348 30.20 -11.66 -5.50
N HIS A 349 31.00 -10.91 -4.74
CA HIS A 349 32.23 -11.45 -4.14
C HIS A 349 31.97 -12.62 -3.18
N ARG A 350 30.79 -12.68 -2.56
CA ARG A 350 30.33 -13.80 -1.70
C ARG A 350 29.62 -14.93 -2.47
N GLY A 351 29.62 -14.86 -3.81
CA GLY A 351 29.04 -15.87 -4.70
C GLY A 351 27.54 -15.70 -5.00
N PHE A 352 26.98 -14.50 -4.77
CA PHE A 352 25.66 -14.16 -5.24
C PHE A 352 25.68 -13.93 -6.75
N VAL A 353 24.68 -14.46 -7.45
CA VAL A 353 24.48 -14.21 -8.87
C VAL A 353 23.27 -13.28 -9.01
N PRO A 354 23.48 -12.02 -9.45
CA PRO A 354 22.36 -11.11 -9.70
C PRO A 354 21.38 -11.71 -10.71
N ASP A 355 20.09 -11.64 -10.36
CA ASP A 355 18.99 -12.14 -11.17
C ASP A 355 18.20 -10.97 -11.80
N GLU A 356 17.15 -11.30 -12.52
CA GLU A 356 16.24 -10.34 -13.14
C GLU A 356 15.67 -9.34 -12.13
N PHE A 357 15.34 -9.79 -10.92
CA PHE A 357 14.80 -8.92 -9.87
C PHE A 357 15.86 -7.92 -9.37
N THR A 358 17.11 -8.36 -9.22
CA THR A 358 18.24 -7.49 -8.85
C THR A 358 18.39 -6.32 -9.83
N TYR A 359 18.44 -6.64 -11.14
CA TYR A 359 18.59 -5.62 -12.18
C TYR A 359 17.36 -4.71 -12.30
N SER A 360 16.15 -5.28 -12.14
CA SER A 360 14.91 -4.49 -12.13
C SER A 360 14.88 -3.47 -10.98
N SER A 361 15.34 -3.86 -9.80
CA SER A 361 15.42 -2.97 -8.63
C SER A 361 16.45 -1.86 -8.82
N LEU A 362 17.63 -2.19 -9.40
CA LEU A 362 18.64 -1.19 -9.73
C LEU A 362 18.15 -0.20 -10.78
N LEU A 363 17.54 -0.70 -11.87
CA LEU A 363 16.94 0.14 -12.90
C LEU A 363 15.89 1.07 -12.31
N TYR A 364 15.01 0.54 -11.46
CA TYR A 364 14.01 1.36 -10.78
C TYR A 364 14.67 2.49 -9.96
N GLY A 365 15.65 2.18 -9.13
CA GLY A 365 16.33 3.17 -8.30
C GLY A 365 17.09 4.23 -9.10
N LEU A 366 17.77 3.85 -10.18
CA LEU A 366 18.48 4.77 -11.08
C LEU A 366 17.50 5.70 -11.80
N CYS A 367 16.39 5.16 -12.30
CA CYS A 367 15.36 5.93 -12.98
C CYS A 367 14.65 6.91 -12.02
N GLU A 368 14.40 6.51 -10.77
CA GLU A 368 13.84 7.41 -9.74
C GLU A 368 14.80 8.57 -9.41
N ASN A 369 16.11 8.31 -9.42
CA ASN A 369 17.14 9.32 -9.20
C ASN A 369 17.40 10.22 -10.43
N GLY A 370 16.83 9.89 -11.59
CA GLY A 370 17.08 10.61 -12.85
C GLY A 370 18.41 10.26 -13.53
N ASP A 371 19.12 9.24 -13.06
CA ASP A 371 20.39 8.79 -13.65
C ASP A 371 20.13 7.80 -14.79
N ILE A 372 19.60 8.33 -15.90
CA ILE A 372 19.16 7.54 -17.04
C ILE A 372 20.35 6.90 -17.77
N ASP A 373 21.46 7.60 -17.93
CA ASP A 373 22.64 7.08 -18.63
C ASP A 373 23.16 5.82 -17.95
N ARG A 374 23.18 5.84 -16.63
CA ARG A 374 23.58 4.69 -15.84
C ARG A 374 22.54 3.57 -15.88
N ALA A 375 21.24 3.90 -15.87
CA ALA A 375 20.16 2.93 -16.03
C ALA A 375 20.30 2.17 -17.37
N VAL A 376 20.57 2.88 -18.46
CA VAL A 376 20.84 2.28 -19.78
C VAL A 376 22.09 1.39 -19.73
N SER A 377 23.14 1.80 -19.02
CA SER A 377 24.36 0.98 -18.86
C SER A 377 24.08 -0.32 -18.11
N VAL A 378 23.34 -0.27 -17.00
CA VAL A 378 22.93 -1.43 -16.19
C VAL A 378 22.02 -2.36 -17.01
N PHE A 379 21.11 -1.80 -17.80
CA PHE A 379 20.26 -2.58 -18.72
C PHE A 379 21.08 -3.35 -19.75
N LYS A 380 22.09 -2.70 -20.37
CA LYS A 380 23.01 -3.35 -21.32
C LYS A 380 23.86 -4.42 -20.64
N GLU A 381 24.29 -4.20 -19.40
CA GLU A 381 25.04 -5.19 -18.61
C GLU A 381 24.19 -6.44 -18.34
N ALA A 382 22.92 -6.28 -17.95
CA ALA A 382 21.97 -7.38 -17.72
C ALA A 382 21.82 -8.23 -19.01
N ASN A 383 21.66 -7.58 -20.16
CA ASN A 383 21.56 -8.24 -21.45
C ASN A 383 22.86 -9.01 -21.80
N GLY A 384 24.05 -8.43 -21.53
CA GLY A 384 25.34 -9.05 -21.79
C GLY A 384 25.64 -10.26 -20.91
N LYS A 385 25.05 -10.37 -19.73
CA LYS A 385 25.19 -11.51 -18.82
C LYS A 385 24.22 -12.67 -19.13
N GLY A 386 23.47 -12.59 -20.21
CA GLY A 386 22.57 -13.66 -20.65
C GLY A 386 21.34 -13.82 -19.76
N ILE A 387 21.01 -12.83 -18.94
CA ILE A 387 19.70 -12.73 -18.33
C ILE A 387 18.75 -12.53 -19.51
N LYS A 388 17.98 -13.58 -19.84
CA LYS A 388 17.10 -13.59 -21.01
C LYS A 388 16.32 -12.29 -21.06
N HIS A 389 16.31 -11.66 -22.23
CA HIS A 389 15.53 -10.46 -22.50
C HIS A 389 14.15 -10.59 -21.85
N SER A 390 13.94 -9.87 -20.77
CA SER A 390 12.72 -9.97 -19.99
C SER A 390 11.87 -8.73 -20.23
N VAL A 391 10.59 -8.95 -20.51
CA VAL A 391 9.59 -7.88 -20.59
C VAL A 391 9.67 -6.98 -19.34
N VAL A 392 9.98 -7.54 -18.18
CA VAL A 392 10.07 -6.80 -16.90
C VAL A 392 11.21 -5.78 -16.91
N LEU A 393 12.40 -6.13 -17.45
CA LEU A 393 13.52 -5.20 -17.53
C LEU A 393 13.26 -4.06 -18.50
N TYR A 394 12.69 -4.37 -19.69
CA TYR A 394 12.25 -3.35 -20.64
C TYR A 394 11.21 -2.41 -20.03
N ASN A 395 10.20 -2.95 -19.39
CA ASN A 395 9.17 -2.18 -18.71
C ASN A 395 9.72 -1.31 -17.57
N GLY A 396 10.75 -1.79 -16.85
CA GLY A 396 11.47 -1.02 -15.85
C GLY A 396 12.14 0.22 -16.42
N LEU A 397 12.88 0.06 -17.54
CA LEU A 397 13.54 1.17 -18.22
C LEU A 397 12.52 2.14 -18.86
N ILE A 398 11.50 1.63 -19.56
CA ILE A 398 10.43 2.43 -20.16
C ILE A 398 9.74 3.26 -19.09
N LYS A 399 9.40 2.68 -17.93
CA LYS A 399 8.80 3.39 -16.80
C LYS A 399 9.68 4.55 -16.32
N GLY A 400 10.97 4.32 -16.21
CA GLY A 400 11.93 5.34 -15.80
C GLY A 400 12.01 6.50 -16.79
N LEU A 401 12.15 6.19 -18.08
CA LEU A 401 12.19 7.17 -19.16
C LEU A 401 10.91 8.02 -19.20
N CYS A 402 9.73 7.38 -19.16
CA CYS A 402 8.44 8.07 -19.12
C CYS A 402 8.29 8.99 -17.90
N ARG A 403 8.86 8.60 -16.76
CA ARG A 403 8.81 9.43 -15.55
C ARG A 403 9.66 10.68 -15.64
N GLN A 404 10.79 10.61 -16.33
CA GLN A 404 11.67 11.75 -16.61
C GLN A 404 11.21 12.58 -17.83
N GLY A 405 10.10 12.21 -18.45
CA GLY A 405 9.56 12.90 -19.62
C GLY A 405 10.25 12.54 -20.96
N LEU A 406 11.16 11.55 -20.94
CA LEU A 406 11.91 11.09 -22.13
C LEU A 406 11.10 10.04 -22.90
N ILE A 407 9.94 10.46 -23.45
CA ILE A 407 9.00 9.51 -24.07
C ILE A 407 9.48 9.00 -25.41
N LEU A 408 10.21 9.80 -26.18
CA LEU A 408 10.75 9.36 -27.47
C LEU A 408 11.76 8.24 -27.30
N GLU A 409 12.60 8.32 -26.28
CA GLU A 409 13.53 7.27 -25.91
C GLU A 409 12.80 6.03 -25.38
N ALA A 410 11.70 6.21 -24.63
CA ALA A 410 10.87 5.10 -24.18
C ALA A 410 10.23 4.34 -25.36
N LEU A 411 9.77 5.04 -26.39
CA LEU A 411 9.27 4.44 -27.63
C LEU A 411 10.36 3.70 -28.42
N GLN A 412 11.58 4.22 -28.42
CA GLN A 412 12.73 3.53 -29.04
C GLN A 412 13.03 2.21 -28.30
N VAL A 413 13.02 2.23 -26.97
CA VAL A 413 13.23 1.01 -26.15
C VAL A 413 12.09 0.01 -26.37
N MET A 414 10.83 0.44 -26.53
CA MET A 414 9.71 -0.44 -26.87
C MET A 414 9.89 -1.07 -28.25
N ASN A 415 10.38 -0.30 -29.24
CA ASN A 415 10.66 -0.82 -30.57
C ASN A 415 11.84 -1.82 -30.56
N GLU A 416 12.90 -1.54 -29.79
CA GLU A 416 14.02 -2.45 -29.57
C GLU A 416 13.55 -3.78 -28.94
N MET A 417 12.63 -3.73 -27.99
CA MET A 417 11.99 -4.89 -27.39
C MET A 417 11.34 -5.77 -28.47
N GLY A 418 10.60 -5.17 -29.39
CA GLY A 418 9.98 -5.88 -30.53
C GLY A 418 11.03 -6.52 -31.48
N GLN A 419 12.10 -5.80 -31.78
CA GLN A 419 13.20 -6.31 -32.61
C GLN A 419 13.92 -7.51 -31.97
N ASN A 420 13.99 -7.56 -30.66
CA ASN A 420 14.56 -8.66 -29.89
C ASN A 420 13.58 -9.85 -29.69
N GLY A 421 12.45 -9.87 -30.41
CA GLY A 421 11.48 -10.96 -30.40
C GLY A 421 10.55 -10.98 -29.17
N LEU A 422 10.52 -9.91 -28.40
CA LEU A 422 9.60 -9.76 -27.27
C LEU A 422 8.41 -8.92 -27.69
N SER A 423 7.19 -9.43 -27.51
CA SER A 423 5.98 -8.64 -27.76
C SER A 423 5.71 -7.72 -26.59
N PRO A 424 5.60 -6.38 -26.82
CA PRO A 424 5.09 -5.47 -25.80
C PRO A 424 3.70 -5.92 -25.33
N ASP A 425 3.52 -5.98 -24.01
CA ASP A 425 2.24 -6.34 -23.39
C ASP A 425 1.40 -5.08 -23.08
N ILE A 426 0.17 -5.26 -22.62
CA ILE A 426 -0.71 -4.14 -22.27
C ILE A 426 -0.08 -3.24 -21.19
N TRP A 427 0.74 -3.81 -20.30
CA TRP A 427 1.44 -3.05 -19.27
C TRP A 427 2.50 -2.11 -19.88
N THR A 428 3.24 -2.57 -20.90
CA THR A 428 4.20 -1.75 -21.66
C THR A 428 3.50 -0.53 -22.28
N TYR A 429 2.36 -0.75 -22.93
CA TYR A 429 1.54 0.32 -23.50
C TYR A 429 1.02 1.28 -22.44
N ASN A 430 0.53 0.77 -21.30
CA ASN A 430 0.04 1.58 -20.19
C ASN A 430 1.12 2.50 -19.59
N LEU A 431 2.37 2.06 -19.54
CA LEU A 431 3.49 2.90 -19.09
C LEU A 431 3.70 4.11 -20.01
N ILE A 432 3.64 3.90 -21.32
CA ILE A 432 3.82 4.96 -22.33
C ILE A 432 2.61 5.90 -22.35
N ILE A 433 1.39 5.36 -22.31
CA ILE A 433 0.14 6.14 -22.20
C ILE A 433 0.21 7.04 -20.97
N ASN A 434 0.61 6.50 -19.80
CA ASN A 434 0.77 7.29 -18.59
C ASN A 434 1.84 8.39 -18.73
N GLY A 435 2.93 8.10 -19.46
CA GLY A 435 3.97 9.07 -19.78
C GLY A 435 3.41 10.24 -20.58
N PHE A 436 2.69 9.96 -21.67
CA PHE A 436 2.04 11.00 -22.50
C PHE A 436 1.00 11.79 -21.71
N CYS A 437 0.17 11.13 -20.87
CA CYS A 437 -0.82 11.79 -20.03
C CYS A 437 -0.15 12.79 -19.05
N LYS A 438 1.00 12.43 -18.46
CA LYS A 438 1.76 13.32 -17.55
C LYS A 438 2.35 14.53 -18.26
N LEU A 439 2.77 14.40 -19.53
CA LEU A 439 3.23 15.53 -20.35
C LEU A 439 2.08 16.33 -20.94
N GLY A 440 0.85 15.86 -20.80
CA GLY A 440 -0.32 16.52 -21.35
C GLY A 440 -0.57 16.26 -22.84
N CYS A 441 0.16 15.34 -23.44
CA CYS A 441 0.01 14.95 -24.86
C CYS A 441 -1.10 13.88 -25.02
N LEU A 442 -2.35 14.25 -24.74
CA LEU A 442 -3.47 13.31 -24.65
C LEU A 442 -3.81 12.65 -26.00
N ASN A 443 -3.67 13.38 -27.11
CA ASN A 443 -3.90 12.83 -28.44
C ASN A 443 -2.92 11.71 -28.77
N ASP A 444 -1.66 11.88 -28.40
CA ASP A 444 -0.63 10.84 -28.61
C ASP A 444 -0.91 9.63 -27.69
N ALA A 445 -1.35 9.86 -26.46
CA ALA A 445 -1.77 8.79 -25.55
C ALA A 445 -2.91 7.95 -26.15
N SER A 446 -3.94 8.60 -26.72
CA SER A 446 -5.05 7.91 -27.40
C SER A 446 -4.58 7.17 -28.66
N THR A 447 -3.62 7.72 -29.39
CA THR A 447 -3.03 7.07 -30.58
C THR A 447 -2.28 5.78 -30.17
N ILE A 448 -1.53 5.81 -29.09
CA ILE A 448 -0.82 4.62 -28.56
C ILE A 448 -1.81 3.56 -28.08
N MET A 449 -2.92 3.94 -27.45
CA MET A 449 -3.98 2.98 -27.09
C MET A 449 -4.56 2.30 -28.34
N ASN A 450 -4.84 3.08 -29.40
CA ASN A 450 -5.34 2.53 -30.66
C ASN A 450 -4.32 1.61 -31.35
N ASP A 451 -3.01 1.92 -31.27
CA ASP A 451 -1.95 1.03 -31.80
C ASP A 451 -1.93 -0.31 -31.01
N ALA A 452 -2.10 -0.27 -29.70
CA ALA A 452 -2.22 -1.50 -28.89
C ALA A 452 -3.43 -2.35 -29.35
N MET A 453 -4.59 -1.73 -29.58
CA MET A 453 -5.79 -2.44 -30.06
C MET A 453 -5.60 -3.03 -31.45
N ASN A 454 -4.96 -2.30 -32.36
CA ASN A 454 -4.66 -2.78 -33.72
C ASN A 454 -3.71 -3.99 -33.70
N LYS A 455 -2.88 -4.13 -32.67
CA LYS A 455 -2.01 -5.29 -32.45
C LYS A 455 -2.70 -6.44 -31.70
N GLY A 456 -4.00 -6.34 -31.49
CA GLY A 456 -4.83 -7.36 -30.84
C GLY A 456 -4.77 -7.37 -29.31
N LEU A 457 -4.20 -6.34 -28.68
CA LEU A 457 -4.22 -6.18 -27.24
C LEU A 457 -5.55 -5.55 -26.82
N ILE A 458 -6.15 -6.08 -25.77
CA ILE A 458 -7.40 -5.54 -25.22
C ILE A 458 -7.04 -4.56 -24.09
N PRO A 459 -7.39 -3.26 -24.22
CA PRO A 459 -7.22 -2.29 -23.14
C PRO A 459 -7.94 -2.76 -21.89
N ASP A 460 -7.29 -2.66 -20.76
CA ASP A 460 -7.85 -3.01 -19.47
C ASP A 460 -8.40 -1.77 -18.73
N ILE A 461 -9.04 -1.98 -17.61
CA ILE A 461 -9.59 -0.88 -16.80
C ILE A 461 -8.51 0.12 -16.37
N PHE A 462 -7.26 -0.33 -16.21
CA PHE A 462 -6.14 0.55 -15.86
C PHE A 462 -5.78 1.49 -17.03
N THR A 463 -5.81 0.99 -18.26
CA THR A 463 -5.59 1.80 -19.49
C THR A 463 -6.58 2.96 -19.55
N PHE A 464 -7.87 2.64 -19.43
CA PHE A 464 -8.94 3.65 -19.48
C PHE A 464 -8.84 4.64 -18.31
N ASN A 465 -8.65 4.17 -17.08
CA ASN A 465 -8.51 5.02 -15.91
C ASN A 465 -7.31 5.97 -16.01
N THR A 466 -6.21 5.53 -16.63
CA THR A 466 -5.03 6.38 -16.87
C THR A 466 -5.34 7.53 -17.85
N LEU A 467 -6.06 7.25 -18.92
CA LEU A 467 -6.51 8.28 -19.88
C LEU A 467 -7.50 9.23 -19.23
N ILE A 468 -8.52 8.73 -18.54
CA ILE A 468 -9.51 9.54 -17.83
C ILE A 468 -8.82 10.48 -16.84
N ASP A 469 -7.88 9.98 -16.02
CA ASP A 469 -7.10 10.81 -15.10
C ASP A 469 -6.30 11.90 -15.82
N GLY A 470 -5.70 11.57 -16.97
CA GLY A 470 -4.99 12.52 -17.83
C GLY A 470 -5.91 13.64 -18.35
N TYR A 471 -7.08 13.29 -18.86
CA TYR A 471 -8.08 14.27 -19.35
C TYR A 471 -8.64 15.12 -18.20
N CYS A 472 -8.95 14.52 -17.05
CA CYS A 472 -9.40 15.24 -15.84
C CYS A 472 -8.37 16.26 -15.36
N LYS A 473 -7.08 15.91 -15.34
CA LYS A 473 -5.98 16.83 -14.96
C LYS A 473 -5.81 18.01 -15.89
N GLN A 474 -6.20 17.87 -17.16
CA GLN A 474 -6.22 18.97 -18.12
C GLN A 474 -7.55 19.71 -18.18
N SER A 475 -8.47 19.42 -17.26
CA SER A 475 -9.81 20.02 -17.22
C SER A 475 -10.66 19.76 -18.47
N LYS A 476 -10.37 18.70 -19.22
CA LYS A 476 -11.11 18.27 -20.40
C LYS A 476 -12.16 17.23 -20.01
N MET A 477 -13.18 17.68 -19.26
CA MET A 477 -14.16 16.77 -18.67
C MET A 477 -15.10 16.12 -19.69
N GLY A 478 -15.40 16.80 -20.81
CA GLY A 478 -16.24 16.23 -21.89
C GLY A 478 -15.61 14.96 -22.46
N GLU A 479 -14.34 15.06 -22.85
CA GLU A 479 -13.58 13.95 -23.41
C GLU A 479 -13.36 12.83 -22.38
N ALA A 480 -13.18 13.18 -21.10
CA ALA A 480 -13.08 12.18 -20.03
C ALA A 480 -14.35 11.34 -19.90
N LEU A 481 -15.52 11.96 -20.00
CA LEU A 481 -16.82 11.26 -19.96
C LEU A 481 -17.07 10.42 -21.22
N GLU A 482 -16.67 10.89 -22.41
CA GLU A 482 -16.71 10.09 -23.64
C GLU A 482 -15.89 8.79 -23.51
N ILE A 483 -14.73 8.85 -22.84
CA ILE A 483 -13.92 7.65 -22.57
C ILE A 483 -14.63 6.69 -21.62
N VAL A 484 -15.36 7.19 -20.60
CA VAL A 484 -16.17 6.33 -19.71
C VAL A 484 -17.26 5.59 -20.48
N ASP A 485 -17.88 6.26 -21.44
CA ASP A 485 -18.89 5.61 -22.30
C ASP A 485 -18.23 4.61 -23.26
N ALA A 486 -17.07 4.94 -23.85
CA ALA A 486 -16.31 4.04 -24.71
C ALA A 486 -15.84 2.77 -23.98
N MET A 487 -15.64 2.79 -22.64
CA MET A 487 -15.33 1.58 -21.87
C MET A 487 -16.39 0.49 -22.06
N TRP A 488 -17.67 0.87 -22.09
CA TRP A 488 -18.78 -0.08 -22.29
C TRP A 488 -18.75 -0.72 -23.66
N ASP A 489 -18.43 0.06 -24.70
CA ASP A 489 -18.32 -0.42 -26.08
C ASP A 489 -17.19 -1.44 -26.24
N HIS A 490 -16.13 -1.30 -25.46
CA HIS A 490 -15.01 -2.24 -25.43
C HIS A 490 -15.20 -3.41 -24.41
N GLY A 491 -16.39 -3.54 -23.80
CA GLY A 491 -16.69 -4.61 -22.86
C GLY A 491 -16.00 -4.48 -21.48
N VAL A 492 -15.45 -3.31 -21.17
CA VAL A 492 -14.82 -3.01 -19.87
C VAL A 492 -15.80 -2.19 -19.04
N SER A 493 -16.30 -2.77 -17.93
CA SER A 493 -17.21 -2.04 -17.05
C SER A 493 -16.45 -1.04 -16.18
N PRO A 494 -16.83 0.25 -16.17
CA PRO A 494 -16.28 1.23 -15.22
C PRO A 494 -16.46 0.77 -13.77
N ASP A 495 -15.42 0.91 -12.99
CA ASP A 495 -15.45 0.58 -11.56
C ASP A 495 -15.53 1.84 -10.68
N ILE A 496 -15.50 1.64 -9.37
CA ILE A 496 -15.53 2.73 -8.41
C ILE A 496 -14.34 3.68 -8.54
N ILE A 497 -13.18 3.20 -9.01
CA ILE A 497 -11.99 4.02 -9.22
C ILE A 497 -12.23 4.94 -10.43
N THR A 498 -12.79 4.40 -11.52
CA THR A 498 -13.17 5.17 -12.70
C THR A 498 -14.08 6.34 -12.34
N TYR A 499 -15.19 6.05 -11.65
CA TYR A 499 -16.15 7.08 -11.26
C TYR A 499 -15.55 8.08 -10.27
N ASN A 500 -14.80 7.64 -9.27
CA ASN A 500 -14.13 8.54 -8.32
C ASN A 500 -13.12 9.46 -9.02
N THR A 501 -12.40 8.99 -10.04
CA THR A 501 -11.48 9.82 -10.84
C THR A 501 -12.23 10.93 -11.60
N VAL A 502 -13.34 10.59 -12.21
CA VAL A 502 -14.19 11.57 -12.92
C VAL A 502 -14.83 12.56 -11.95
N LEU A 503 -15.40 12.06 -10.84
CA LEU A 503 -16.00 12.91 -9.80
C LEU A 503 -14.98 13.88 -9.19
N ASP A 504 -13.75 13.45 -8.92
CA ASP A 504 -12.67 14.30 -8.42
C ASP A 504 -12.26 15.37 -9.46
N GLY A 505 -12.19 14.99 -10.74
CA GLY A 505 -11.95 15.93 -11.85
C GLY A 505 -13.06 17.00 -11.95
N LEU A 506 -14.31 16.57 -11.89
CA LEU A 506 -15.47 17.48 -11.90
C LEU A 506 -15.49 18.36 -10.63
N CYS A 507 -15.16 17.84 -9.47
CA CYS A 507 -15.08 18.61 -8.22
C CYS A 507 -14.06 19.77 -8.29
N LYS A 508 -13.03 19.64 -9.13
CA LYS A 508 -12.00 20.67 -9.34
C LYS A 508 -12.38 21.70 -10.40
N THR A 509 -13.20 21.35 -11.37
CA THR A 509 -13.43 22.13 -12.59
C THR A 509 -14.87 22.58 -12.79
N SER A 510 -15.84 21.89 -12.21
CA SER A 510 -17.27 22.05 -12.49
C SER A 510 -18.08 22.44 -11.25
N LYS A 511 -19.38 22.68 -11.45
CA LYS A 511 -20.31 22.96 -10.37
C LYS A 511 -20.68 21.66 -9.60
N ALA A 512 -21.02 21.80 -8.34
CA ALA A 512 -21.41 20.68 -7.48
C ALA A 512 -22.64 19.88 -8.04
N ASP A 513 -23.48 20.53 -8.84
CA ASP A 513 -24.63 19.87 -9.44
C ASP A 513 -24.21 18.88 -10.55
N ASP A 514 -23.16 19.16 -11.33
CA ASP A 514 -22.62 18.26 -12.36
C ASP A 514 -21.97 17.01 -11.70
N VAL A 515 -21.27 17.22 -10.58
CA VAL A 515 -20.72 16.12 -9.76
C VAL A 515 -21.83 15.20 -9.26
N PHE A 516 -22.96 15.79 -8.83
CA PHE A 516 -24.10 15.03 -8.32
C PHE A 516 -24.83 14.24 -9.41
N GLU A 517 -24.98 14.80 -10.64
CA GLU A 517 -25.57 14.07 -11.76
C GLU A 517 -24.70 12.86 -12.17
N THR A 518 -23.38 13.02 -12.20
CA THR A 518 -22.45 11.90 -12.45
C THR A 518 -22.52 10.84 -11.36
N PHE A 519 -22.67 11.25 -10.10
CA PHE A 519 -22.88 10.32 -8.98
C PHE A 519 -24.18 9.53 -9.14
N LYS A 520 -25.28 10.15 -9.56
CA LYS A 520 -26.54 9.44 -9.83
C LYS A 520 -26.37 8.42 -10.95
N ALA A 521 -25.73 8.81 -12.06
CA ALA A 521 -25.46 7.91 -13.16
C ALA A 521 -24.63 6.69 -12.74
N MET A 522 -23.64 6.89 -11.85
CA MET A 522 -22.86 5.82 -11.23
C MET A 522 -23.77 4.83 -10.47
N MET A 523 -24.69 5.36 -9.67
CA MET A 523 -25.62 4.53 -8.88
C MET A 523 -26.60 3.75 -9.77
N GLU A 524 -27.13 4.38 -10.80
CA GLU A 524 -28.06 3.76 -11.80
C GLU A 524 -27.38 2.60 -12.53
N LYS A 525 -26.07 2.73 -12.81
CA LYS A 525 -25.27 1.64 -13.42
C LYS A 525 -24.82 0.59 -12.41
N GLY A 526 -25.28 0.64 -11.15
CA GLY A 526 -25.09 -0.38 -10.12
C GLY A 526 -23.73 -0.33 -9.42
N CYS A 527 -22.95 0.74 -9.60
CA CYS A 527 -21.68 0.92 -8.89
C CYS A 527 -21.94 1.48 -7.49
N VAL A 528 -21.54 0.75 -6.45
CA VAL A 528 -21.82 1.11 -5.05
C VAL A 528 -20.79 2.12 -4.54
N PRO A 529 -21.21 3.30 -4.04
CA PRO A 529 -20.31 4.32 -3.49
C PRO A 529 -19.52 3.81 -2.28
N ASN A 530 -18.31 4.32 -2.12
CA ASN A 530 -17.49 4.12 -0.93
C ASN A 530 -17.28 5.46 -0.19
N VAL A 531 -16.55 5.43 0.93
CA VAL A 531 -16.25 6.64 1.73
C VAL A 531 -15.53 7.70 0.89
N ILE A 532 -14.67 7.30 -0.06
CA ILE A 532 -13.96 8.22 -0.96
C ILE A 532 -14.94 8.95 -1.87
N THR A 533 -15.93 8.24 -2.44
CA THR A 533 -16.99 8.84 -3.26
C THR A 533 -17.75 9.93 -2.50
N TYR A 534 -18.15 9.61 -1.27
CA TYR A 534 -18.85 10.58 -0.41
C TYR A 534 -17.94 11.75 -0.01
N ASN A 535 -16.66 11.52 0.23
CA ASN A 535 -15.71 12.60 0.55
C ASN A 535 -15.58 13.60 -0.61
N ILE A 536 -15.55 13.12 -1.87
CA ILE A 536 -15.53 13.97 -3.07
C ILE A 536 -16.83 14.79 -3.18
N LEU A 537 -17.99 14.17 -2.94
CA LEU A 537 -19.27 14.88 -2.92
C LEU A 537 -19.29 15.96 -1.84
N ILE A 538 -18.92 15.62 -0.60
CA ILE A 538 -18.85 16.57 0.52
C ILE A 538 -17.92 17.73 0.15
N GLU A 539 -16.76 17.49 -0.41
CA GLU A 539 -15.82 18.53 -0.84
C GLU A 539 -16.44 19.45 -1.91
N SER A 540 -17.07 18.86 -2.91
CA SER A 540 -17.71 19.60 -4.02
C SER A 540 -18.83 20.50 -3.49
N PHE A 541 -19.69 19.99 -2.59
CA PHE A 541 -20.79 20.78 -2.02
C PHE A 541 -20.28 21.83 -1.02
N CYS A 542 -19.20 21.59 -0.30
CA CYS A 542 -18.54 22.60 0.55
C CYS A 542 -17.98 23.75 -0.32
N LYS A 543 -17.26 23.46 -1.39
CA LYS A 543 -16.75 24.46 -2.34
C LYS A 543 -17.90 25.25 -3.03
N GLY A 544 -19.01 24.58 -3.30
CA GLY A 544 -20.22 25.18 -3.84
C GLY A 544 -21.04 25.97 -2.81
N ARG A 545 -20.57 26.14 -1.59
CA ARG A 545 -21.25 26.78 -0.44
C ARG A 545 -22.63 26.18 -0.10
N LYS A 546 -22.84 24.90 -0.40
CA LYS A 546 -24.07 24.14 -0.11
C LYS A 546 -23.86 23.19 1.08
N ILE A 547 -23.45 23.73 2.24
CA ILE A 547 -23.03 22.94 3.43
C ILE A 547 -24.13 22.00 3.92
N THR A 548 -25.40 22.39 3.87
CA THR A 548 -26.53 21.53 4.27
C THR A 548 -26.54 20.22 3.50
N ARG A 549 -26.29 20.25 2.20
CA ARG A 549 -26.16 19.03 1.38
C ARG A 549 -24.91 18.21 1.70
N ALA A 550 -23.80 18.87 1.98
CA ALA A 550 -22.59 18.17 2.43
C ALA A 550 -22.85 17.38 3.72
N LEU A 551 -23.63 17.94 4.66
CA LEU A 551 -24.05 17.24 5.89
C LEU A 551 -25.00 16.07 5.62
N GLU A 552 -25.90 16.17 4.64
CA GLU A 552 -26.76 15.06 4.23
C GLU A 552 -25.92 13.85 3.79
N PHE A 553 -24.88 14.07 2.99
CA PHE A 553 -23.95 13.01 2.56
C PHE A 553 -23.12 12.45 3.71
N PHE A 554 -22.72 13.28 4.66
CA PHE A 554 -22.06 12.82 5.87
C PHE A 554 -22.94 11.86 6.69
N ASP A 555 -24.23 12.17 6.82
CA ASP A 555 -25.18 11.31 7.49
C ASP A 555 -25.49 10.04 6.67
N GLU A 556 -25.46 10.14 5.34
CA GLU A 556 -25.68 9.02 4.44
C GLU A 556 -24.58 7.97 4.54
N ILE A 557 -23.30 8.37 4.75
CA ILE A 557 -22.19 7.45 5.05
C ILE A 557 -22.59 6.53 6.23
N ARG A 558 -23.17 7.10 7.30
CA ARG A 558 -23.58 6.34 8.48
C ARG A 558 -24.81 5.47 8.24
N LYS A 559 -25.80 5.97 7.52
CA LYS A 559 -27.01 5.21 7.14
C LYS A 559 -26.67 3.97 6.31
N ASN A 560 -25.66 4.07 5.45
CA ASN A 560 -25.16 2.96 4.62
C ASN A 560 -24.20 2.01 5.37
N GLY A 561 -24.08 2.14 6.70
CA GLY A 561 -23.26 1.28 7.54
C GLY A 561 -21.75 1.52 7.42
N MET A 562 -21.34 2.58 6.74
CA MET A 562 -19.94 3.00 6.64
C MET A 562 -19.55 3.93 7.79
N ARG A 563 -18.26 3.99 8.12
CA ARG A 563 -17.75 4.93 9.14
C ARG A 563 -17.04 6.09 8.45
N PRO A 564 -17.43 7.35 8.74
CA PRO A 564 -16.67 8.52 8.32
C PRO A 564 -15.22 8.38 8.76
N ASP A 565 -14.28 8.65 7.87
CA ASP A 565 -12.85 8.60 8.14
C ASP A 565 -12.28 10.00 8.49
N ILE A 566 -10.99 10.04 8.77
CA ILE A 566 -10.27 11.28 9.08
C ILE A 566 -10.41 12.30 7.95
N VAL A 567 -10.42 11.84 6.68
CA VAL A 567 -10.58 12.72 5.52
C VAL A 567 -11.97 13.33 5.50
N THR A 568 -13.03 12.54 5.76
CA THR A 568 -14.42 13.02 5.84
C THR A 568 -14.56 14.19 6.82
N PHE A 569 -14.03 14.02 8.04
CA PHE A 569 -14.07 15.07 9.06
C PHE A 569 -13.23 16.29 8.63
N GLY A 570 -12.03 16.06 8.09
CA GLY A 570 -11.16 17.14 7.62
C GLY A 570 -11.78 17.98 6.50
N THR A 571 -12.43 17.32 5.55
CA THR A 571 -13.13 17.99 4.42
C THR A 571 -14.30 18.85 4.92
N LEU A 572 -15.10 18.32 5.84
CA LEU A 572 -16.20 19.10 6.43
C LEU A 572 -15.71 20.28 7.27
N ILE A 573 -14.71 20.06 8.14
CA ILE A 573 -14.11 21.13 8.96
C ILE A 573 -13.57 22.23 8.04
N ASN A 574 -12.84 21.86 6.99
CA ASN A 574 -12.35 22.83 6.01
C ASN A 574 -13.49 23.56 5.30
N GLY A 575 -14.52 22.82 4.87
CA GLY A 575 -15.70 23.39 4.22
C GLY A 575 -16.45 24.38 5.09
N PHE A 576 -16.64 24.09 6.36
CA PHE A 576 -17.21 25.04 7.33
C PHE A 576 -16.33 26.28 7.50
N CYS A 577 -15.02 26.11 7.64
CA CYS A 577 -14.07 27.20 7.77
C CYS A 577 -14.06 28.13 6.53
N GLU A 578 -14.07 27.58 5.32
CA GLU A 578 -14.10 28.32 4.06
C GLU A 578 -15.43 29.10 3.88
N ASN A 579 -16.53 28.59 4.45
CA ASN A 579 -17.83 29.28 4.42
C ASN A 579 -18.01 30.30 5.58
N GLY A 580 -17.08 30.36 6.52
CA GLY A 580 -17.12 31.29 7.64
C GLY A 580 -17.77 30.71 8.90
N ASP A 581 -18.29 29.48 8.85
CA ASP A 581 -19.00 28.81 9.96
C ASP A 581 -17.99 28.15 10.92
N THR A 582 -17.10 28.95 11.50
CA THR A 582 -15.96 28.44 12.30
C THR A 582 -16.40 27.83 13.64
N ASP A 583 -17.57 28.19 14.16
CA ASP A 583 -18.12 27.62 15.39
C ASP A 583 -18.61 26.18 15.18
N GLU A 584 -19.26 25.91 14.04
CA GLU A 584 -19.70 24.58 13.63
C GLU A 584 -18.50 23.70 13.31
N ALA A 585 -17.48 24.24 12.64
CA ALA A 585 -16.22 23.55 12.40
C ALA A 585 -15.56 23.09 13.70
N TYR A 586 -15.52 23.99 14.70
CA TYR A 586 -14.98 23.69 16.02
C TYR A 586 -15.82 22.66 16.77
N ALA A 587 -17.17 22.75 16.70
CA ALA A 587 -18.07 21.77 17.31
C ALA A 587 -17.89 20.37 16.72
N LEU A 588 -17.65 20.27 15.40
CA LEU A 588 -17.37 19.00 14.72
C LEU A 588 -16.00 18.43 15.12
N PHE A 589 -14.97 19.29 15.18
CA PHE A 589 -13.63 18.93 15.65
C PHE A 589 -13.66 18.33 17.06
N ARG A 590 -14.47 18.90 17.97
CA ARG A 590 -14.61 18.40 19.36
C ARG A 590 -15.25 17.01 19.47
N LYS A 591 -15.92 16.53 18.45
CA LYS A 591 -16.49 15.17 18.41
C LYS A 591 -15.47 14.11 18.01
N MET A 592 -14.26 14.50 17.63
CA MET A 592 -13.23 13.57 17.20
C MET A 592 -12.41 13.04 18.38
N GLU A 593 -12.14 11.74 18.38
CA GLU A 593 -11.31 11.10 19.40
C GLU A 593 -9.81 11.42 19.25
N LYS A 594 -9.32 11.56 18.03
CA LYS A 594 -7.92 11.82 17.71
C LYS A 594 -7.78 12.81 16.54
N PRO A 595 -7.76 14.11 16.81
CA PRO A 595 -7.51 15.11 15.79
C PRO A 595 -6.08 14.99 15.23
N THR A 596 -5.91 15.32 13.93
CA THR A 596 -4.61 15.35 13.27
C THR A 596 -4.03 16.76 13.22
N LEU A 597 -2.70 16.85 12.97
CA LEU A 597 -2.00 18.10 12.71
C LEU A 597 -2.73 18.98 11.68
N ALA A 598 -3.17 18.36 10.57
CA ALA A 598 -3.90 19.09 9.51
C ALA A 598 -5.18 19.77 10.01
N MET A 599 -5.95 19.12 10.89
CA MET A 599 -7.19 19.68 11.42
C MET A 599 -6.94 20.83 12.39
N TYR A 600 -5.92 20.69 13.25
CA TYR A 600 -5.48 21.81 14.07
C TYR A 600 -5.07 23.00 13.19
N ASN A 601 -4.29 22.75 12.13
CA ASN A 601 -3.84 23.79 11.22
C ASN A 601 -4.98 24.48 10.47
N ILE A 602 -6.01 23.74 10.03
CA ILE A 602 -7.20 24.31 9.38
C ILE A 602 -7.94 25.26 10.34
N LEU A 603 -8.19 24.82 11.57
CA LEU A 603 -8.92 25.63 12.56
C LEU A 603 -8.09 26.82 13.05
N ILE A 604 -6.80 26.63 13.34
CA ILE A 604 -5.91 27.71 13.73
C ILE A 604 -5.85 28.77 12.62
N ASN A 605 -5.75 28.35 11.36
CA ASN A 605 -5.76 29.27 10.22
C ASN A 605 -7.11 30.01 10.14
N ALA A 606 -8.24 29.29 10.25
CA ALA A 606 -9.56 29.89 10.17
C ALA A 606 -9.79 30.92 11.30
N PHE A 607 -9.43 30.60 12.55
CA PHE A 607 -9.54 31.54 13.66
C PHE A 607 -8.55 32.73 13.51
N SER A 608 -7.36 32.50 12.95
CA SER A 608 -6.39 33.55 12.68
C SER A 608 -6.88 34.51 11.58
N GLU A 609 -7.49 33.99 10.52
CA GLU A 609 -8.12 34.81 9.48
C GLU A 609 -9.35 35.58 10.01
N GLY A 610 -10.15 34.93 10.86
CA GLY A 610 -11.31 35.54 11.55
C GLY A 610 -10.91 36.45 12.71
N LEU A 611 -9.61 36.76 12.91
CA LEU A 611 -9.06 37.63 13.95
C LEU A 611 -9.37 37.15 15.39
N ASN A 612 -9.80 35.92 15.61
CA ASN A 612 -10.07 35.34 16.92
C ASN A 612 -8.82 34.61 17.47
N MET A 613 -7.81 35.41 17.82
CA MET A 613 -6.51 34.88 18.27
C MET A 613 -6.58 34.19 19.64
N GLU A 614 -7.58 34.44 20.44
CA GLU A 614 -7.78 33.76 21.71
C GLU A 614 -8.07 32.27 21.52
N ARG A 615 -8.99 31.96 20.61
CA ARG A 615 -9.31 30.57 20.24
C ARG A 615 -8.14 29.87 19.49
N ALA A 616 -7.46 30.60 18.58
CA ALA A 616 -6.28 30.10 17.90
C ALA A 616 -5.16 29.72 18.89
N ALA A 617 -4.86 30.59 19.87
CA ALA A 617 -3.86 30.33 20.89
C ALA A 617 -4.27 29.19 21.85
N LYS A 618 -5.57 29.01 22.12
CA LYS A 618 -6.05 27.84 22.88
C LYS A 618 -5.82 26.55 22.15
N LEU A 619 -6.14 26.50 20.85
CA LEU A 619 -5.91 25.32 20.02
C LEU A 619 -4.43 24.99 19.87
N PHE A 620 -3.58 26.02 19.72
CA PHE A 620 -2.14 25.84 19.64
C PHE A 620 -1.56 25.17 20.90
N ARG A 621 -2.02 25.55 22.09
CA ARG A 621 -1.61 24.92 23.36
C ARG A 621 -2.16 23.49 23.48
N GLU A 622 -3.43 23.30 23.15
CA GLU A 622 -4.08 21.99 23.19
C GLU A 622 -3.43 20.98 22.23
N MET A 623 -2.95 21.46 21.09
CA MET A 623 -2.22 20.66 20.10
C MET A 623 -0.95 20.07 20.69
N ASP A 624 -0.17 20.87 21.41
CA ASP A 624 1.08 20.45 22.07
C ASP A 624 0.78 19.46 23.23
N GLU A 625 -0.26 19.73 24.03
CA GLU A 625 -0.75 18.84 25.11
C GLU A 625 -1.19 17.46 24.59
N ASN A 626 -1.76 17.39 23.38
CA ASN A 626 -2.18 16.15 22.73
C ASN A 626 -1.06 15.43 21.96
N GLY A 627 0.19 15.92 22.05
CA GLY A 627 1.35 15.33 21.39
C GLY A 627 1.39 15.51 19.88
N CYS A 628 0.66 16.51 19.36
CA CYS A 628 0.75 16.97 17.98
C CYS A 628 1.74 18.12 17.92
N GLU A 629 3.00 17.88 17.50
CA GLU A 629 3.99 18.94 17.40
C GLU A 629 3.62 19.98 16.32
N PRO A 630 3.60 21.29 16.66
CA PRO A 630 3.37 22.36 15.69
C PRO A 630 4.42 22.38 14.60
N ASP A 631 4.01 22.51 13.34
CA ASP A 631 4.87 22.63 12.18
C ASP A 631 5.08 24.10 11.75
N ASN A 632 5.92 24.31 10.73
CA ASN A 632 6.18 25.63 10.17
C ASN A 632 4.91 26.34 9.68
N TYR A 633 3.91 25.59 9.22
CA TYR A 633 2.62 26.14 8.79
C TYR A 633 1.82 26.67 9.98
N THR A 634 1.77 25.90 11.08
CA THR A 634 1.09 26.29 12.33
C THR A 634 1.65 27.62 12.84
N TYR A 635 2.99 27.71 12.93
CA TYR A 635 3.65 28.96 13.35
C TYR A 635 3.32 30.13 12.43
N ARG A 636 3.31 29.90 11.10
CA ARG A 636 2.94 30.92 10.12
C ARG A 636 1.54 31.45 10.36
N CYS A 637 0.54 30.57 10.56
CA CYS A 637 -0.82 30.99 10.82
C CYS A 637 -0.95 31.85 12.09
N MET A 638 -0.25 31.47 13.16
CA MET A 638 -0.21 32.26 14.41
C MET A 638 0.45 33.62 14.22
N ILE A 639 1.59 33.68 13.55
CA ILE A 639 2.31 34.94 13.26
C ILE A 639 1.43 35.85 12.41
N ASP A 640 0.84 35.33 11.35
CA ASP A 640 -0.01 36.10 10.43
C ASP A 640 -1.24 36.67 11.16
N GLY A 641 -1.88 35.88 11.99
CA GLY A 641 -3.03 36.30 12.79
C GLY A 641 -2.68 37.39 13.82
N TYR A 642 -1.59 37.22 14.57
CA TYR A 642 -1.14 38.23 15.50
C TYR A 642 -0.70 39.54 14.81
N CYS A 643 -0.09 39.45 13.62
CA CYS A 643 0.24 40.64 12.85
C CYS A 643 -1.03 41.37 12.35
N LYS A 644 -2.05 40.63 11.88
CA LYS A 644 -3.34 41.20 11.45
C LYS A 644 -4.12 41.88 12.59
N THR A 645 -4.08 41.31 13.78
CA THR A 645 -4.71 41.89 14.98
C THR A 645 -3.90 43.02 15.62
N GLY A 646 -2.72 43.33 15.06
CA GLY A 646 -1.84 44.37 15.60
C GLY A 646 -1.11 43.97 16.87
N ASN A 647 -1.17 42.72 17.32
CA ASN A 647 -0.46 42.23 18.49
C ASN A 647 0.98 41.80 18.09
N THR A 648 1.81 42.80 17.88
CA THR A 648 3.18 42.63 17.36
C THR A 648 4.10 41.86 18.32
N ASP A 649 3.86 41.94 19.64
CA ASP A 649 4.66 41.23 20.64
C ASP A 649 4.58 39.71 20.47
N HIS A 650 3.38 39.21 20.40
CA HIS A 650 3.17 37.79 20.19
C HIS A 650 3.63 37.33 18.79
N GLY A 651 3.35 38.13 17.73
CA GLY A 651 3.85 37.83 16.38
C GLY A 651 5.36 37.71 16.31
N TYR A 652 6.08 38.61 17.00
CA TYR A 652 7.53 38.56 17.11
C TYR A 652 8.04 37.36 17.92
N GLN A 653 7.39 37.02 19.06
CA GLN A 653 7.73 35.86 19.88
C GLN A 653 7.56 34.54 19.09
N PHE A 654 6.41 34.35 18.43
CA PHE A 654 6.17 33.17 17.61
C PHE A 654 7.15 33.02 16.45
N LEU A 655 7.61 34.14 15.85
CA LEU A 655 8.66 34.10 14.84
C LEU A 655 10.00 33.61 15.42
N LEU A 656 10.38 34.07 16.60
CA LEU A 656 11.58 33.60 17.27
C LEU A 656 11.52 32.13 17.68
N GLU A 657 10.39 31.68 18.18
CA GLU A 657 10.15 30.27 18.50
C GLU A 657 10.24 29.37 17.26
N ASN A 658 9.64 29.79 16.15
CA ASN A 658 9.72 29.08 14.87
C ASN A 658 11.19 28.85 14.46
N VAL A 659 11.99 29.92 14.49
CA VAL A 659 13.42 29.83 14.15
C VAL A 659 14.21 29.02 15.19
N ALA A 660 13.86 29.10 16.48
CA ALA A 660 14.49 28.30 17.54
C ALA A 660 14.25 26.79 17.38
N LYS A 661 13.11 26.40 16.79
CA LYS A 661 12.80 25.01 16.40
C LYS A 661 13.44 24.60 15.05
N GLU A 662 14.38 25.38 14.53
CA GLU A 662 15.09 25.13 13.27
C GLU A 662 14.19 25.17 12.00
N PHE A 663 12.98 25.70 12.09
CA PHE A 663 12.16 25.96 10.91
C PHE A 663 12.67 27.20 10.16
N VAL A 664 12.42 27.24 8.85
CA VAL A 664 12.77 28.37 8.00
C VAL A 664 11.48 29.11 7.59
N PRO A 665 11.15 30.25 8.24
CA PRO A 665 9.98 31.04 7.84
C PRO A 665 10.11 31.59 6.42
N SER A 666 8.99 31.81 5.75
CA SER A 666 8.98 32.41 4.40
C SER A 666 9.32 33.90 4.43
N LEU A 667 9.83 34.44 3.31
CA LEU A 667 10.06 35.88 3.15
C LEU A 667 8.81 36.72 3.45
N VAL A 668 7.62 36.19 3.09
CA VAL A 668 6.35 36.85 3.35
C VAL A 668 6.07 36.96 4.86
N THR A 669 6.35 35.90 5.61
CA THR A 669 6.16 35.89 7.08
C THR A 669 7.08 36.89 7.76
N PHE A 670 8.37 36.92 7.37
CA PHE A 670 9.32 37.94 7.86
C PHE A 670 8.86 39.34 7.50
N GLY A 671 8.45 39.59 6.25
CA GLY A 671 7.98 40.91 5.79
C GLY A 671 6.78 41.42 6.58
N ARG A 672 5.81 40.53 6.91
CA ARG A 672 4.65 40.92 7.73
C ARG A 672 5.04 41.38 9.13
N VAL A 673 5.92 40.64 9.81
CA VAL A 673 6.39 41.03 11.16
C VAL A 673 7.20 42.32 11.10
N LEU A 674 8.05 42.46 10.07
CA LEU A 674 8.84 43.69 9.87
C LEU A 674 7.92 44.91 9.66
N ASN A 675 6.89 44.78 8.82
CA ASN A 675 5.92 45.88 8.60
C ASN A 675 5.22 46.26 9.93
N CYS A 676 4.78 45.29 10.72
CA CYS A 676 4.13 45.55 12.02
C CYS A 676 5.08 46.23 13.01
N LEU A 677 6.34 45.80 13.09
CA LEU A 677 7.34 46.41 13.97
C LEU A 677 7.69 47.84 13.54
N CYS A 678 7.79 48.08 12.24
CA CYS A 678 8.08 49.44 11.71
C CYS A 678 6.92 50.41 11.98
N VAL A 679 5.67 49.98 11.79
CA VAL A 679 4.49 50.79 12.14
C VAL A 679 4.45 51.13 13.62
N LYS A 680 4.93 50.28 14.50
CA LYS A 680 5.02 50.55 15.96
C LYS A 680 6.34 51.19 16.40
N HIS A 681 7.16 51.60 15.49
CA HIS A 681 8.50 52.20 15.74
C HIS A 681 9.45 51.36 16.59
N ARG A 682 9.31 50.01 16.55
CA ARG A 682 10.17 49.04 17.27
C ARG A 682 11.41 48.68 16.45
N LEU A 683 12.22 49.69 16.14
CA LEU A 683 13.34 49.59 15.20
C LEU A 683 14.40 48.57 15.62
N ARG A 684 14.63 48.41 16.93
CA ARG A 684 15.63 47.49 17.43
C ARG A 684 15.31 46.06 17.01
N GLU A 685 14.08 45.60 17.28
CA GLU A 685 13.62 44.26 16.99
C GLU A 685 13.49 44.03 15.49
N ALA A 686 13.07 45.07 14.75
CA ALA A 686 13.02 44.99 13.30
C ALA A 686 14.42 44.74 12.68
N VAL A 687 15.45 45.44 13.17
CA VAL A 687 16.82 45.22 12.74
C VAL A 687 17.34 43.86 13.21
N GLU A 688 16.98 43.38 14.39
CA GLU A 688 17.30 42.02 14.85
C GLU A 688 16.77 40.97 13.90
N ILE A 689 15.53 41.10 13.39
CA ILE A 689 14.94 40.18 12.37
C ILE A 689 15.73 40.22 11.06
N VAL A 690 16.12 41.40 10.56
CA VAL A 690 16.91 41.52 9.33
C VAL A 690 18.25 40.77 9.47
N TYR A 691 18.92 40.88 10.62
CA TYR A 691 20.13 40.11 10.89
C TYR A 691 19.86 38.62 11.01
N LEU A 692 18.71 38.22 11.58
CA LEU A 692 18.28 36.82 11.63
C LEU A 692 18.09 36.24 10.21
N MET A 693 17.46 37.00 9.30
CA MET A 693 17.28 36.62 7.89
C MET A 693 18.62 36.43 7.16
N VAL A 694 19.55 37.35 7.37
CA VAL A 694 20.92 37.22 6.82
C VAL A 694 21.58 35.93 7.30
N ARG A 695 21.46 35.63 8.59
CA ARG A 695 22.05 34.43 9.19
C ARG A 695 21.41 33.14 8.75
N SER A 696 20.10 33.14 8.51
CA SER A 696 19.34 31.95 8.04
C SER A 696 19.54 31.64 6.56
N GLY A 697 20.31 32.47 5.82
CA GLY A 697 20.62 32.24 4.41
C GLY A 697 19.41 32.27 3.47
N ILE A 698 18.35 32.96 3.87
CA ILE A 698 17.04 32.95 3.15
C ILE A 698 17.12 33.72 1.81
N VAL A 699 18.06 34.63 1.67
CA VAL A 699 18.31 35.38 0.43
C VAL A 699 19.59 34.86 -0.23
N PRO A 700 19.51 34.08 -1.31
CA PRO A 700 20.67 33.43 -1.94
C PRO A 700 21.74 34.40 -2.40
N GLU A 701 21.38 35.59 -2.86
CA GLU A 701 22.29 36.63 -3.32
C GLU A 701 23.19 37.18 -2.18
N VAL A 702 22.75 37.04 -0.93
CA VAL A 702 23.49 37.47 0.25
C VAL A 702 24.49 36.43 0.71
N VAL A 703 24.16 35.13 0.53
CA VAL A 703 25.02 34.00 0.92
C VAL A 703 26.36 34.07 0.17
N ASN A 704 26.32 34.35 -1.13
CA ASN A 704 27.52 34.46 -1.97
C ASN A 704 28.40 35.68 -1.60
N THR A 705 27.81 36.75 -1.04
CA THR A 705 28.56 37.95 -0.63
C THR A 705 29.17 37.83 0.76
N ILE A 706 28.68 36.95 1.62
CA ILE A 706 29.23 36.71 2.97
C ILE A 706 30.55 35.92 2.91
N PHE A 707 30.71 35.04 1.93
CA PHE A 707 31.92 34.23 1.77
C PHE A 707 33.12 34.99 1.21
N GLU A 708 32.95 36.21 0.62
CA GLU A 708 34.03 36.90 -0.07
C GLU A 708 34.74 38.04 0.69
N ALA A 709 34.28 38.53 1.85
CA ALA A 709 35.04 39.58 2.54
C ALA A 709 34.64 39.91 3.98
N ASP A 710 35.61 39.88 4.85
CA ASP A 710 35.63 40.42 6.24
C ASP A 710 35.27 41.93 6.41
N LYS A 711 35.06 42.69 5.33
CA LYS A 711 34.76 44.12 5.35
C LYS A 711 33.34 44.52 4.96
N LYS A 712 32.45 43.58 4.59
CA LYS A 712 31.11 43.88 4.07
C LYS A 712 29.92 43.57 5.02
N GLU A 713 30.15 43.55 6.33
CA GLU A 713 29.11 43.23 7.35
C GLU A 713 27.89 44.18 7.37
N ILE A 714 27.98 45.38 6.78
CA ILE A 714 26.87 46.34 6.68
C ILE A 714 26.13 46.22 5.33
N ALA A 715 26.73 45.61 4.32
CA ALA A 715 26.13 45.51 3.00
C ALA A 715 25.03 44.45 2.92
N ALA A 716 25.23 43.32 3.56
CA ALA A 716 24.28 42.21 3.54
C ALA A 716 22.86 42.55 4.08
N PRO A 717 22.71 43.20 5.25
CA PRO A 717 21.39 43.62 5.71
C PRO A 717 20.67 44.60 4.79
N LYS A 718 21.41 45.48 4.10
CA LYS A 718 20.83 46.41 3.11
C LYS A 718 20.27 45.68 1.91
N ILE A 719 21.02 44.72 1.35
CA ILE A 719 20.59 43.91 0.21
C ILE A 719 19.29 43.15 0.57
N VAL A 720 19.19 42.61 1.80
CA VAL A 720 17.97 41.98 2.26
C VAL A 720 16.79 42.93 2.28
N VAL A 721 16.99 44.17 2.82
CA VAL A 721 15.90 45.16 2.90
C VAL A 721 15.47 45.62 1.49
N GLU A 722 16.43 45.80 0.56
CA GLU A 722 16.16 46.12 -0.84
C GLU A 722 15.41 44.96 -1.57
N ASP A 723 15.80 43.71 -1.35
CA ASP A 723 15.16 42.54 -1.94
C ASP A 723 13.70 42.37 -1.43
N LEU A 724 13.47 42.58 -0.14
CA LEU A 724 12.15 42.59 0.44
C LEU A 724 11.23 43.65 -0.17
N LEU A 725 11.74 44.84 -0.49
CA LEU A 725 10.97 45.86 -1.18
C LEU A 725 10.69 45.48 -2.64
N LYS A 726 11.70 45.01 -3.38
CA LYS A 726 11.57 44.57 -4.78
C LYS A 726 10.52 43.47 -4.92
N LYS A 727 10.43 42.54 -3.96
CA LYS A 727 9.45 41.45 -3.92
C LYS A 727 8.11 41.84 -3.28
N SER A 728 7.90 43.13 -2.98
CA SER A 728 6.69 43.66 -2.33
C SER A 728 6.32 42.98 -0.99
N HIS A 729 7.33 42.52 -0.24
CA HIS A 729 7.12 41.90 1.06
C HIS A 729 7.11 42.90 2.21
N ILE A 730 7.66 44.09 2.01
CA ILE A 730 7.57 45.22 2.93
C ILE A 730 7.01 46.46 2.22
N THR A 731 6.38 47.35 3.00
CA THR A 731 5.90 48.64 2.49
C THR A 731 7.04 49.59 2.28
N TYR A 732 6.88 50.62 1.40
CA TYR A 732 7.89 51.63 1.18
C TYR A 732 8.23 52.39 2.48
N TYR A 733 7.26 52.62 3.33
CA TYR A 733 7.44 53.22 4.66
C TYR A 733 8.36 52.35 5.55
N ALA A 734 8.12 51.05 5.60
CA ALA A 734 8.97 50.13 6.35
C ALA A 734 10.42 50.06 5.75
N TYR A 735 10.51 50.14 4.43
CA TYR A 735 11.81 50.16 3.74
C TYR A 735 12.67 51.40 4.16
N GLU A 736 12.13 52.61 4.11
CA GLU A 736 12.87 53.82 4.50
C GLU A 736 13.38 53.75 5.93
N ILE A 737 12.49 53.34 6.86
CA ILE A 737 12.82 53.21 8.26
C ILE A 737 13.90 52.14 8.51
N LEU A 738 13.76 50.98 7.90
CA LEU A 738 14.70 49.86 8.04
C LEU A 738 16.05 50.17 7.38
N TYR A 739 16.02 50.82 6.22
CA TYR A 739 17.25 51.21 5.50
C TYR A 739 18.13 52.15 6.29
N ASP A 740 17.52 53.11 6.99
CA ASP A 740 18.24 54.04 7.87
C ASP A 740 18.69 53.38 9.19
N ALA A 741 17.79 52.53 9.79
CA ALA A 741 18.09 51.84 11.03
C ALA A 741 19.27 50.86 10.89
N VAL A 742 19.37 50.16 9.77
CA VAL A 742 20.50 49.24 9.45
C VAL A 742 21.83 50.02 9.28
N ARG A 743 21.79 51.33 8.94
CA ARG A 743 22.98 52.19 8.85
C ARG A 743 23.43 52.72 10.19
N ASP A 744 22.57 52.75 11.22
CA ASP A 744 22.93 53.28 12.54
C ASP A 744 23.92 52.37 13.26
N LYS A 745 25.17 52.74 13.24
CA LYS A 745 26.28 52.01 13.88
C LYS A 745 26.08 51.81 15.40
N LYS A 746 25.38 52.73 16.08
CA LYS A 746 25.12 52.62 17.53
C LYS A 746 24.09 51.57 17.81
N LEU A 747 23.01 51.52 17.02
CA LEU A 747 21.95 50.53 17.13
C LEU A 747 22.47 49.13 16.82
N VAL A 748 23.20 48.98 15.72
CA VAL A 748 23.79 47.69 15.29
C VAL A 748 24.77 47.15 16.35
N LYS A 749 25.63 48.04 16.94
CA LYS A 749 26.59 47.64 17.99
C LYS A 749 25.89 47.18 19.28
N LYS A 750 24.72 47.78 19.61
CA LYS A 750 23.90 47.39 20.78
C LYS A 750 23.23 46.03 20.60
N ILE A 751 22.75 45.72 19.38
CA ILE A 751 22.13 44.44 19.02
C ILE A 751 23.19 43.31 19.07
N ARG A 752 24.38 43.51 18.54
CA ARG A 752 25.47 42.52 18.56
C ARG A 752 25.96 42.15 19.97
N ARG A 753 25.81 43.04 20.96
CA ARG A 753 26.13 42.74 22.35
C ARG A 753 25.13 41.85 23.08
N ASN A 754 23.97 41.62 22.53
CA ASN A 754 22.90 40.80 23.14
C ASN A 754 23.20 39.31 22.93
N LYS A 755 23.74 38.62 23.95
CA LYS A 755 24.15 37.19 23.91
C LYS A 755 23.05 36.21 23.56
N MET A 756 21.77 36.58 23.66
CA MET A 756 20.62 35.72 23.36
C MET A 756 20.53 35.39 21.87
N PHE A 757 21.02 36.23 20.97
CA PHE A 757 21.02 36.02 19.51
C PHE A 757 22.33 35.40 18.97
N TRP A 758 23.36 35.24 19.80
CA TRP A 758 24.70 34.79 19.41
C TRP A 758 25.07 33.42 20.00
N GLY A 759 24.07 32.62 20.47
CA GLY A 759 24.29 31.27 20.96
C GLY A 759 25.01 30.39 19.93
N SER A 760 26.15 29.94 20.36
CA SER A 760 27.14 29.05 19.76
C SER A 760 26.70 28.13 18.60
N ARG A 761 27.10 28.48 17.37
CA ARG A 761 27.53 27.48 16.39
C ARG A 761 29.05 27.49 16.31
N ASN A 762 29.73 26.97 17.34
CA ASN A 762 31.07 26.46 17.23
C ASN A 762 31.09 25.04 17.75
N GLY A 763 31.20 24.09 16.86
CA GLY A 763 31.38 22.68 17.18
C GLY A 763 30.50 21.73 16.41
N ARG A 764 30.84 21.54 15.12
CA ARG A 764 31.02 20.22 14.49
C ARG A 764 31.37 20.40 13.03
N SER A 765 32.67 20.24 12.80
CA SER A 765 33.27 19.95 11.49
C SER A 765 32.79 18.57 10.97
#